data_d7bfa83e85588632eb54b17d2f75aa56
#
_entry.id   d7bfa83e85588632eb54b17d2f75aa56
#
_cell.length_a   1.000
_cell.length_b   1.000
_cell.length_c   1.000
_cell.angle_alpha   90.00
_cell.angle_beta   90.00
_cell.angle_gamma   90.00
#
_symmetry.space_group_name_H-M   'P 1'
#
loop_
_entity.id
_entity.type
_entity.pdbx_description
1 polymer ?
#
loop_
_entity_poly.entity_id
_entity_poly.type
_entity_poly.pdbx_seq_one_letter_code
_entity_poly.pdbx_strand_id
1 'polypeptide(L)'
;MQEHYQPAAIEPAAQKKWDDARISNVSEDASKPKYYCLSMFPYPSGKLHMGHVRNYTIGDVLSRFKLLNGFNVMQPMGWDAFGMPAENAAMKNNVAPAAWTYDNIEYMKTQLKSLGFAVDWEREVATCKPEYYRWEQWLFTKLFEKGIVYRKNGTVNWDPVDQTVLANEQVIDGRGWRSGALIEKREIPMYYFKITDYAEELLNDLDKLEHWPEQVKTMQRNWIGKSRGMTVRFAVSDDSKQGLEGDYAKFLQVYTTRPDTLMGATYVAVAAEHPLATAAAADKPELQAFIAECKAGSVAEADMATMEKKGVPTGRYVVNPLNGDKLEVWIANYVLWGYGDGAVMAVPAHDERDFEFAAKYNLPKKQVIAVGDNAFDANRWQEWYGNKENGVLVNSGDLDGLDFQTAFDAVAAKLQSQGAGEPKTQYRLRDWGISRQRYWGCPIPIVHCEKCGDVPVPADQLPVVLPENVVPDGMGSPLAKMPEFYETSCPCCGGAAKRETDTMDTFMESSWYFFRYMSPKFSDGMVSAESAKYWGAVDQYIGGIEHAILHLLYARFFTKLMRDEGLVNVDEPFERLLTQGMVVCETYYRENDKGGKDWINPADVELTFDDKGRPVSAVLKADGLPVVISGTEKMSKSKNNGVDPQELINAYGADTARLFMMFAAPPEQSLEWSDSGVEGAHRFLRRLWRTVYEYLKQGGAVKAFAGNQDGLSKELKDLRHKLHSTTAKISDDYGRRQQFNTAIAAVMELLNQYDKTDTGSEQGRAVAQEVLEAAVRLLWPIVPHICETLWSELNGAKLWEAGWPTVDEAALVKSEIEVMVQVNGKLRGKITVAADASKADLEAAALANEGAVKFMEGKPAKKIIVVPGRLVNIVV
;
A
#
# COMPACT_ATOMS: atom_id res chain seq x y z
N MET A 1 -7.32 -33.27 29.39
CA MET A 1 -6.60 -31.99 29.15
C MET A 1 -5.36 -31.93 30.04
N GLN A 2 -4.20 -31.49 29.53
CA GLN A 2 -2.99 -31.27 30.32
C GLN A 2 -3.09 -29.99 31.15
N GLU A 3 -2.42 -29.96 32.31
CA GLU A 3 -2.48 -28.81 33.22
C GLU A 3 -1.81 -27.57 32.65
N HIS A 4 -0.69 -27.73 31.96
CA HIS A 4 0.11 -26.62 31.45
C HIS A 4 -0.02 -26.46 29.94
N TYR A 5 -0.11 -25.22 29.50
CA TYR A 5 -0.08 -24.85 28.10
C TYR A 5 1.27 -25.14 27.45
N GLN A 6 1.27 -25.99 26.44
CA GLN A 6 2.49 -26.42 25.72
C GLN A 6 2.32 -26.23 24.20
N PRO A 7 2.65 -25.06 23.66
CA PRO A 7 2.43 -24.75 22.23
C PRO A 7 3.17 -25.73 21.31
N ALA A 8 4.39 -26.15 21.65
CA ALA A 8 5.16 -27.08 20.84
C ALA A 8 4.47 -28.46 20.63
N ALA A 9 3.58 -28.85 21.52
CA ALA A 9 2.82 -30.09 21.40
C ALA A 9 1.49 -29.88 20.66
N ILE A 10 0.75 -28.81 20.98
CA ILE A 10 -0.62 -28.61 20.47
C ILE A 10 -0.66 -28.02 19.07
N GLU A 11 0.30 -27.18 18.69
CA GLU A 11 0.30 -26.49 17.40
C GLU A 11 0.44 -27.45 16.21
N PRO A 12 1.43 -28.37 16.19
CA PRO A 12 1.52 -29.39 15.14
C PRO A 12 0.29 -30.30 15.07
N ALA A 13 -0.29 -30.65 16.22
CA ALA A 13 -1.48 -31.51 16.29
C ALA A 13 -2.72 -30.84 15.71
N ALA A 14 -2.92 -29.52 15.98
CA ALA A 14 -4.00 -28.75 15.39
C ALA A 14 -3.83 -28.61 13.88
N GLN A 15 -2.63 -28.29 13.41
CA GLN A 15 -2.31 -28.17 11.97
C GLN A 15 -2.59 -29.47 11.23
N LYS A 16 -2.13 -30.60 11.78
CA LYS A 16 -2.41 -31.93 11.20
C LYS A 16 -3.92 -32.20 11.09
N LYS A 17 -4.68 -31.86 12.13
CA LYS A 17 -6.15 -32.01 12.14
C LYS A 17 -6.82 -31.22 11.03
N TRP A 18 -6.39 -29.97 10.80
CA TRP A 18 -6.91 -29.13 9.72
C TRP A 18 -6.52 -29.64 8.32
N ASP A 19 -5.27 -30.09 8.16
CA ASP A 19 -4.79 -30.65 6.89
C ASP A 19 -5.54 -31.93 6.54
N ASP A 20 -5.71 -32.86 7.50
CA ASP A 20 -6.45 -34.10 7.30
C ASP A 20 -7.93 -33.85 6.93
N ALA A 21 -8.54 -32.82 7.52
CA ALA A 21 -9.91 -32.40 7.24
C ALA A 21 -10.03 -31.50 6.00
N ARG A 22 -8.90 -31.04 5.43
CA ARG A 22 -8.84 -30.16 4.23
C ARG A 22 -9.67 -28.88 4.39
N ILE A 23 -9.68 -28.27 5.58
CA ILE A 23 -10.54 -27.11 5.89
C ILE A 23 -10.27 -25.87 5.05
N SER A 24 -9.04 -25.75 4.48
CA SER A 24 -8.62 -24.61 3.67
C SER A 24 -8.72 -24.84 2.17
N ASN A 25 -8.97 -26.09 1.74
CA ASN A 25 -9.13 -26.42 0.34
C ASN A 25 -10.55 -26.07 -0.14
N VAL A 26 -10.64 -25.37 -1.23
CA VAL A 26 -11.88 -24.77 -1.69
C VAL A 26 -12.10 -24.98 -3.20
N SER A 27 -13.35 -25.13 -3.57
CA SER A 27 -13.82 -25.17 -4.96
C SER A 27 -14.99 -24.22 -5.12
N GLU A 28 -15.42 -24.01 -6.36
CA GLU A 28 -16.61 -23.23 -6.69
C GLU A 28 -17.86 -23.94 -6.15
N ASP A 29 -18.52 -23.34 -5.16
CA ASP A 29 -19.73 -23.85 -4.50
C ASP A 29 -20.80 -22.76 -4.47
N ALA A 30 -21.73 -22.82 -5.43
CA ALA A 30 -22.80 -21.83 -5.57
C ALA A 30 -23.82 -21.85 -4.41
N SER A 31 -23.79 -22.86 -3.52
CA SER A 31 -24.67 -22.95 -2.36
C SER A 31 -24.24 -22.06 -1.20
N LYS A 32 -23.01 -21.54 -1.23
CA LYS A 32 -22.42 -20.68 -0.21
C LYS A 32 -22.00 -19.34 -0.80
N PRO A 33 -22.08 -18.24 -0.03
CA PRO A 33 -21.48 -16.98 -0.43
C PRO A 33 -19.96 -17.12 -0.49
N LYS A 34 -19.35 -16.62 -1.57
CA LYS A 34 -17.89 -16.66 -1.72
C LYS A 34 -17.23 -15.57 -0.90
N TYR A 35 -16.01 -15.83 -0.46
CA TYR A 35 -15.12 -14.81 0.10
C TYR A 35 -13.68 -15.08 -0.33
N TYR A 36 -13.13 -14.18 -1.12
CA TYR A 36 -11.76 -14.25 -1.58
C TYR A 36 -10.92 -13.27 -0.77
N CYS A 37 -10.11 -13.77 0.15
CA CYS A 37 -9.20 -13.01 0.98
C CYS A 37 -7.76 -13.22 0.51
N LEU A 38 -7.09 -12.16 0.11
CA LEU A 38 -5.76 -12.21 -0.45
C LEU A 38 -4.82 -11.24 0.25
N SER A 39 -3.76 -11.77 0.83
CA SER A 39 -2.60 -10.98 1.23
C SER A 39 -1.58 -10.92 0.09
N MET A 40 -0.92 -9.79 -0.11
CA MET A 40 0.12 -9.66 -1.12
C MET A 40 1.18 -10.74 -0.93
N PHE A 41 1.48 -11.47 -2.00
CA PHE A 41 2.43 -12.57 -1.94
C PHE A 41 3.88 -12.08 -1.75
N PRO A 42 4.75 -12.87 -1.10
CA PRO A 42 6.11 -12.45 -0.81
C PRO A 42 7.08 -12.71 -1.95
N TYR A 43 8.20 -11.98 -1.94
CA TYR A 43 9.40 -12.36 -2.65
C TYR A 43 10.12 -13.47 -1.88
N PRO A 44 10.52 -14.58 -2.53
CA PRO A 44 11.29 -15.64 -1.88
C PRO A 44 12.78 -15.24 -1.76
N SER A 45 13.07 -14.28 -0.89
CA SER A 45 14.40 -13.67 -0.75
C SER A 45 15.12 -14.05 0.55
N GLY A 46 14.81 -15.18 1.13
CA GLY A 46 15.44 -15.72 2.34
C GLY A 46 14.41 -16.16 3.38
N LYS A 47 14.43 -15.55 4.56
CA LYS A 47 13.52 -15.84 5.67
C LYS A 47 12.31 -14.88 5.67
N LEU A 48 11.20 -15.29 6.25
CA LEU A 48 10.13 -14.37 6.64
C LEU A 48 10.67 -13.32 7.61
N HIS A 49 10.08 -12.13 7.59
CA HIS A 49 10.27 -11.11 8.60
C HIS A 49 8.93 -10.82 9.31
N MET A 50 8.97 -10.08 10.42
CA MET A 50 7.77 -9.84 11.24
C MET A 50 6.68 -9.06 10.50
N GLY A 51 7.01 -8.26 9.50
CA GLY A 51 6.03 -7.63 8.60
C GLY A 51 5.21 -8.65 7.82
N HIS A 52 5.82 -9.73 7.34
CA HIS A 52 5.10 -10.85 6.72
C HIS A 52 4.16 -11.54 7.73
N VAL A 53 4.64 -11.81 8.94
CA VAL A 53 3.82 -12.41 9.99
C VAL A 53 2.59 -11.58 10.28
N ARG A 54 2.75 -10.25 10.37
CA ARG A 54 1.63 -9.32 10.58
C ARG A 54 0.64 -9.34 9.42
N ASN A 55 1.13 -9.19 8.19
CA ASN A 55 0.31 -9.14 6.99
C ASN A 55 -0.55 -10.40 6.84
N TYR A 56 0.07 -11.56 6.92
CA TYR A 56 -0.61 -12.83 6.70
C TYR A 56 -1.50 -13.23 7.87
N THR A 57 -1.18 -12.81 9.09
CA THR A 57 -2.07 -13.00 10.24
C THR A 57 -3.35 -12.19 10.09
N ILE A 58 -3.29 -10.95 9.62
CA ILE A 58 -4.49 -10.14 9.33
C ILE A 58 -5.40 -10.87 8.34
N GLY A 59 -4.85 -11.37 7.24
CA GLY A 59 -5.62 -12.12 6.24
C GLY A 59 -6.23 -13.40 6.81
N ASP A 60 -5.48 -14.13 7.61
CA ASP A 60 -5.94 -15.37 8.22
C ASP A 60 -7.06 -15.14 9.25
N VAL A 61 -6.98 -14.07 10.03
CA VAL A 61 -8.06 -13.69 10.97
C VAL A 61 -9.36 -13.44 10.22
N LEU A 62 -9.33 -12.66 9.15
CA LEU A 62 -10.52 -12.39 8.34
C LEU A 62 -11.05 -13.63 7.65
N SER A 63 -10.18 -14.47 7.11
CA SER A 63 -10.55 -15.74 6.46
C SER A 63 -11.24 -16.69 7.44
N ARG A 64 -10.69 -16.89 8.65
CA ARG A 64 -11.28 -17.76 9.67
C ARG A 64 -12.58 -17.21 10.22
N PHE A 65 -12.69 -15.90 10.39
CA PHE A 65 -13.95 -15.25 10.77
C PHE A 65 -15.05 -15.49 9.74
N LYS A 66 -14.75 -15.35 8.46
CA LYS A 66 -15.71 -15.61 7.38
C LYS A 66 -16.07 -17.09 7.26
N LEU A 67 -15.11 -17.98 7.48
CA LEU A 67 -15.36 -19.42 7.48
C LEU A 67 -16.41 -19.80 8.54
N LEU A 68 -16.26 -19.29 9.78
CA LEU A 68 -17.23 -19.52 10.85
C LEU A 68 -18.61 -18.87 10.58
N ASN A 69 -18.66 -17.87 9.70
CA ASN A 69 -19.92 -17.25 9.26
C ASN A 69 -20.52 -17.93 8.02
N GLY A 70 -20.02 -19.11 7.62
CA GLY A 70 -20.63 -19.92 6.58
C GLY A 70 -20.21 -19.56 5.14
N PHE A 71 -19.20 -18.73 4.96
CA PHE A 71 -18.69 -18.39 3.64
C PHE A 71 -17.81 -19.52 3.05
N ASN A 72 -17.78 -19.60 1.72
CA ASN A 72 -16.80 -20.39 0.98
C ASN A 72 -15.55 -19.52 0.81
N VAL A 73 -14.52 -19.76 1.61
CA VAL A 73 -13.36 -18.86 1.74
C VAL A 73 -12.18 -19.38 0.94
N MET A 74 -11.68 -18.58 -0.01
CA MET A 74 -10.42 -18.81 -0.69
C MET A 74 -9.34 -17.90 -0.12
N GLN A 75 -8.29 -18.50 0.45
CA GLN A 75 -7.08 -17.83 0.90
C GLN A 75 -5.87 -18.51 0.26
N PRO A 76 -5.42 -18.06 -0.93
CA PRO A 76 -4.28 -18.65 -1.61
C PRO A 76 -2.96 -18.04 -1.14
N MET A 77 -1.87 -18.70 -1.48
CA MET A 77 -0.51 -18.23 -1.28
C MET A 77 0.35 -18.63 -2.48
N GLY A 78 1.37 -17.81 -2.77
CA GLY A 78 2.34 -18.08 -3.81
C GLY A 78 3.55 -17.16 -3.69
N TRP A 79 4.31 -17.03 -4.79
CA TRP A 79 5.63 -16.41 -4.76
C TRP A 79 5.81 -15.48 -5.94
N ASP A 80 6.13 -14.24 -5.63
CA ASP A 80 6.62 -13.27 -6.61
C ASP A 80 8.12 -13.54 -6.79
N ALA A 81 8.46 -14.40 -7.73
CA ALA A 81 9.72 -15.14 -7.71
C ALA A 81 10.77 -14.64 -8.69
N PHE A 82 10.46 -13.64 -9.52
CA PHE A 82 11.41 -12.97 -10.38
C PHE A 82 12.00 -11.71 -9.74
N GLY A 83 13.09 -11.19 -10.31
CA GLY A 83 13.61 -9.87 -10.00
C GLY A 83 15.03 -9.81 -9.47
N MET A 84 15.51 -8.60 -9.31
CA MET A 84 16.88 -8.27 -8.90
C MET A 84 17.32 -8.85 -7.54
N PRO A 85 16.47 -8.95 -6.50
CA PRO A 85 16.94 -9.48 -5.22
C PRO A 85 17.51 -10.89 -5.33
N ALA A 86 16.84 -11.77 -6.09
CA ALA A 86 17.34 -13.13 -6.34
C ALA A 86 18.60 -13.13 -7.23
N GLU A 87 18.62 -12.31 -8.27
CA GLU A 87 19.76 -12.20 -9.18
C GLU A 87 21.02 -11.69 -8.45
N ASN A 88 20.89 -10.63 -7.64
CA ASN A 88 21.99 -10.08 -6.85
C ASN A 88 22.50 -11.06 -5.78
N ALA A 89 21.61 -11.77 -5.10
CA ALA A 89 21.98 -12.77 -4.11
C ALA A 89 22.69 -13.97 -4.78
N ALA A 90 22.22 -14.38 -5.93
CA ALA A 90 22.81 -15.46 -6.73
C ALA A 90 24.24 -15.11 -7.19
N MET A 91 24.44 -13.89 -7.70
CA MET A 91 25.78 -13.40 -8.06
C MET A 91 26.72 -13.40 -6.86
N LYS A 92 26.26 -12.90 -5.69
CA LYS A 92 27.07 -12.84 -4.47
C LYS A 92 27.48 -14.23 -3.98
N ASN A 93 26.62 -15.22 -4.12
CA ASN A 93 26.84 -16.59 -3.65
C ASN A 93 27.34 -17.54 -4.76
N ASN A 94 27.53 -17.03 -5.97
CA ASN A 94 27.96 -17.82 -7.16
C ASN A 94 27.05 -19.03 -7.43
N VAL A 95 25.74 -18.80 -7.41
CA VAL A 95 24.70 -19.81 -7.67
C VAL A 95 23.75 -19.31 -8.75
N ALA A 96 22.97 -20.21 -9.35
CA ALA A 96 21.90 -19.81 -10.27
C ALA A 96 20.72 -19.14 -9.49
N PRO A 97 20.12 -18.06 -9.99
CA PRO A 97 18.96 -17.44 -9.38
C PRO A 97 17.79 -18.39 -9.17
N ALA A 98 17.55 -19.34 -10.09
CA ALA A 98 16.52 -20.36 -9.96
C ALA A 98 16.72 -21.24 -8.72
N ALA A 99 17.92 -21.78 -8.52
CA ALA A 99 18.22 -22.62 -7.35
C ALA A 99 18.04 -21.85 -6.04
N TRP A 100 18.56 -20.62 -5.97
CA TRP A 100 18.37 -19.73 -4.83
C TRP A 100 16.88 -19.47 -4.52
N THR A 101 16.10 -19.19 -5.55
CA THR A 101 14.66 -18.91 -5.43
C THR A 101 13.89 -20.12 -4.93
N TYR A 102 14.12 -21.30 -5.50
CA TYR A 102 13.41 -22.52 -5.10
C TYR A 102 13.74 -22.95 -3.68
N ASP A 103 15.00 -22.84 -3.25
CA ASP A 103 15.40 -23.15 -1.87
C ASP A 103 14.71 -22.20 -0.86
N ASN A 104 14.61 -20.90 -1.20
CA ASN A 104 13.93 -19.95 -0.37
C ASN A 104 12.42 -20.16 -0.32
N ILE A 105 11.78 -20.54 -1.42
CA ILE A 105 10.36 -20.90 -1.47
C ILE A 105 10.06 -22.03 -0.48
N GLU A 106 10.84 -23.11 -0.52
CA GLU A 106 10.62 -24.25 0.36
C GLU A 106 10.81 -23.88 1.84
N TYR A 107 11.83 -23.11 2.16
CA TYR A 107 12.07 -22.66 3.52
C TYR A 107 10.97 -21.74 4.06
N MET A 108 10.61 -20.70 3.29
CA MET A 108 9.56 -19.75 3.68
C MET A 108 8.17 -20.42 3.77
N LYS A 109 7.90 -21.40 2.90
CA LYS A 109 6.68 -22.22 2.96
C LYS A 109 6.59 -23.01 4.28
N THR A 110 7.70 -23.58 4.72
CA THR A 110 7.77 -24.24 6.02
C THR A 110 7.46 -23.27 7.17
N GLN A 111 8.02 -22.06 7.14
CA GLN A 111 7.73 -21.02 8.13
C GLN A 111 6.25 -20.59 8.12
N LEU A 112 5.66 -20.36 6.93
CA LEU A 112 4.22 -20.01 6.80
C LEU A 112 3.31 -21.11 7.36
N LYS A 113 3.62 -22.37 7.08
CA LYS A 113 2.86 -23.51 7.62
C LYS A 113 2.96 -23.59 9.14
N SER A 114 4.12 -23.29 9.72
CA SER A 114 4.31 -23.31 11.18
C SER A 114 3.50 -22.23 11.90
N LEU A 115 3.11 -21.17 11.21
CA LEU A 115 2.22 -20.13 11.73
C LEU A 115 0.73 -20.54 11.72
N GLY A 116 0.39 -21.65 11.08
CA GLY A 116 -0.95 -22.22 11.09
C GLY A 116 -1.98 -21.48 10.24
N PHE A 117 -1.56 -20.76 9.21
CA PHE A 117 -2.47 -20.06 8.31
C PHE A 117 -3.35 -21.03 7.53
N ALA A 118 -4.63 -20.69 7.38
CA ALA A 118 -5.62 -21.46 6.63
C ALA A 118 -5.49 -21.19 5.12
N VAL A 119 -4.36 -21.59 4.55
CA VAL A 119 -4.02 -21.37 3.13
C VAL A 119 -4.39 -22.60 2.30
N ASP A 120 -5.02 -22.37 1.15
CA ASP A 120 -5.21 -23.39 0.12
C ASP A 120 -3.93 -23.57 -0.71
N TRP A 121 -3.02 -24.42 -0.26
CA TRP A 121 -1.74 -24.68 -0.91
C TRP A 121 -1.88 -25.38 -2.29
N GLU A 122 -3.03 -25.95 -2.60
CA GLU A 122 -3.27 -26.51 -3.95
C GLU A 122 -3.39 -25.42 -5.02
N ARG A 123 -3.60 -24.17 -4.59
CA ARG A 123 -3.64 -22.99 -5.46
C ARG A 123 -2.30 -22.22 -5.51
N GLU A 124 -1.24 -22.82 -4.98
CA GLU A 124 0.10 -22.24 -5.00
C GLU A 124 0.57 -21.94 -6.41
N VAL A 125 1.11 -20.74 -6.63
CA VAL A 125 1.77 -20.32 -7.86
C VAL A 125 3.15 -19.74 -7.55
N ALA A 126 4.09 -19.94 -8.48
CA ALA A 126 5.38 -19.25 -8.47
C ALA A 126 5.54 -18.55 -9.82
N THR A 127 5.70 -17.26 -9.82
CA THR A 127 5.69 -16.44 -11.04
C THR A 127 6.85 -16.75 -11.99
N CYS A 128 7.95 -17.33 -11.47
CA CYS A 128 9.12 -17.75 -12.28
C CYS A 128 8.92 -19.08 -13.02
N LYS A 129 7.78 -19.74 -12.83
CA LYS A 129 7.49 -21.01 -13.53
C LYS A 129 6.89 -20.75 -14.89
N PRO A 130 7.32 -21.52 -15.94
CA PRO A 130 6.80 -21.38 -17.30
C PRO A 130 5.27 -21.51 -17.42
N GLU A 131 4.65 -22.39 -16.65
CA GLU A 131 3.19 -22.56 -16.59
C GLU A 131 2.44 -21.33 -16.08
N TYR A 132 3.10 -20.43 -15.37
CA TYR A 132 2.57 -19.13 -14.99
C TYR A 132 2.85 -18.07 -16.06
N TYR A 133 4.12 -17.78 -16.36
CA TYR A 133 4.47 -16.65 -17.19
C TYR A 133 4.15 -16.82 -18.68
N ARG A 134 3.91 -18.06 -19.15
CA ARG A 134 3.44 -18.27 -20.54
C ARG A 134 2.20 -17.44 -20.86
N TRP A 135 1.33 -17.21 -19.88
CA TRP A 135 0.07 -16.53 -20.08
C TRP A 135 0.21 -15.01 -20.13
N GLU A 136 1.13 -14.44 -19.40
CA GLU A 136 1.46 -13.02 -19.58
C GLU A 136 2.21 -12.78 -20.90
N GLN A 137 3.03 -13.73 -21.34
CA GLN A 137 3.59 -13.71 -22.70
C GLN A 137 2.48 -13.76 -23.77
N TRP A 138 1.50 -14.64 -23.61
CA TRP A 138 0.36 -14.72 -24.50
C TRP A 138 -0.44 -13.41 -24.56
N LEU A 139 -0.76 -12.84 -23.41
CA LEU A 139 -1.46 -11.54 -23.34
C LEU A 139 -0.64 -10.44 -24.01
N PHE A 140 0.65 -10.39 -23.76
CA PHE A 140 1.57 -9.45 -24.40
C PHE A 140 1.49 -9.53 -25.93
N THR A 141 1.52 -10.73 -26.50
CA THR A 141 1.44 -10.90 -27.96
C THR A 141 0.10 -10.40 -28.52
N LYS A 142 -1.01 -10.66 -27.83
CA LYS A 142 -2.33 -10.16 -28.20
C LYS A 142 -2.42 -8.64 -28.19
N LEU A 143 -1.89 -8.03 -27.16
CA LEU A 143 -1.89 -6.58 -27.01
C LEU A 143 -0.91 -5.90 -27.97
N PHE A 144 0.19 -6.57 -28.31
CA PHE A 144 1.11 -6.10 -29.33
C PHE A 144 0.44 -6.06 -30.72
N GLU A 145 -0.29 -7.10 -31.11
CA GLU A 145 -1.06 -7.13 -32.35
C GLU A 145 -2.11 -6.01 -32.43
N LYS A 146 -2.69 -5.61 -31.29
CA LYS A 146 -3.66 -4.52 -31.18
C LYS A 146 -3.03 -3.13 -31.07
N GLY A 147 -1.71 -3.04 -30.95
CA GLY A 147 -0.99 -1.79 -30.78
C GLY A 147 -1.09 -1.16 -29.39
N ILE A 148 -1.65 -1.88 -28.40
CA ILE A 148 -1.63 -1.46 -26.98
C ILE A 148 -0.23 -1.61 -26.40
N VAL A 149 0.51 -2.61 -26.87
CA VAL A 149 1.96 -2.73 -26.65
C VAL A 149 2.69 -2.26 -27.90
N TYR A 150 3.71 -1.46 -27.74
CA TYR A 150 4.50 -0.90 -28.84
C TYR A 150 5.95 -0.72 -28.42
N ARG A 151 6.84 -0.54 -29.42
CA ARG A 151 8.27 -0.35 -29.24
C ARG A 151 8.67 1.07 -29.57
N LYS A 152 9.45 1.71 -28.69
CA LYS A 152 10.15 2.98 -28.94
C LYS A 152 11.45 3.05 -28.16
N ASN A 153 12.31 4.03 -28.52
CA ASN A 153 13.51 4.26 -27.74
C ASN A 153 13.17 4.86 -26.38
N GLY A 154 13.84 4.35 -25.34
CA GLY A 154 13.77 4.83 -23.96
C GLY A 154 15.15 5.10 -23.41
N THR A 155 15.25 6.07 -22.50
CA THR A 155 16.53 6.43 -21.86
C THR A 155 16.80 5.53 -20.67
N VAL A 156 18.02 4.97 -20.62
CA VAL A 156 18.49 4.06 -19.55
C VAL A 156 19.78 4.59 -18.92
N ASN A 157 20.06 4.13 -17.70
CA ASN A 157 21.34 4.36 -17.03
C ASN A 157 22.34 3.30 -17.47
N TRP A 158 23.40 3.70 -18.15
CA TRP A 158 24.45 2.82 -18.63
C TRP A 158 25.71 2.93 -17.79
N ASP A 159 26.19 1.81 -17.28
CA ASP A 159 27.49 1.72 -16.62
C ASP A 159 28.57 1.36 -17.66
N PRO A 160 29.52 2.27 -17.97
CA PRO A 160 30.52 2.03 -19.02
C PRO A 160 31.61 1.03 -18.62
N VAL A 161 31.77 0.78 -17.31
CA VAL A 161 32.79 -0.18 -16.80
C VAL A 161 32.21 -1.58 -16.74
N ASP A 162 31.01 -1.74 -16.11
CA ASP A 162 30.31 -3.03 -16.04
C ASP A 162 29.58 -3.38 -17.35
N GLN A 163 29.50 -2.45 -18.31
CA GLN A 163 28.84 -2.59 -19.62
C GLN A 163 27.41 -3.14 -19.50
N THR A 164 26.64 -2.54 -18.58
CA THR A 164 25.29 -2.98 -18.28
C THR A 164 24.36 -1.78 -18.02
N VAL A 165 23.08 -2.02 -18.21
CA VAL A 165 22.02 -1.08 -17.79
C VAL A 165 21.73 -1.25 -16.31
N LEU A 166 21.71 -0.13 -15.59
CA LEU A 166 21.37 -0.09 -14.17
C LEU A 166 19.97 0.46 -13.94
N ALA A 167 19.23 -0.17 -13.01
CA ALA A 167 18.02 0.40 -12.47
C ALA A 167 18.33 1.67 -11.65
N ASN A 168 17.34 2.54 -11.46
CA ASN A 168 17.55 3.79 -10.72
C ASN A 168 18.10 3.55 -9.30
N GLU A 169 17.65 2.48 -8.65
CA GLU A 169 18.08 2.08 -7.30
C GLU A 169 19.53 1.61 -7.22
N GLN A 170 20.13 1.31 -8.37
CA GLN A 170 21.54 0.91 -8.50
C GLN A 170 22.47 2.09 -8.85
N VAL A 171 21.92 3.29 -8.94
CA VAL A 171 22.69 4.52 -9.16
C VAL A 171 22.71 5.30 -7.86
N ILE A 172 23.92 5.47 -7.29
CA ILE A 172 24.17 6.18 -6.04
C ILE A 172 25.04 7.39 -6.35
N ASP A 173 24.54 8.60 -6.08
CA ASP A 173 25.26 9.85 -6.37
C ASP A 173 25.77 9.95 -7.83
N GLY A 174 24.95 9.49 -8.79
CA GLY A 174 25.30 9.50 -10.21
C GLY A 174 26.31 8.43 -10.64
N ARG A 175 26.62 7.48 -9.75
CA ARG A 175 27.60 6.41 -9.98
C ARG A 175 26.97 5.03 -9.86
N GLY A 176 27.50 4.09 -10.61
CA GLY A 176 27.12 2.67 -10.48
C GLY A 176 27.48 2.13 -9.09
N TRP A 177 26.51 1.47 -8.44
CA TRP A 177 26.63 0.94 -7.08
C TRP A 177 27.77 -0.06 -6.89
N ARG A 178 28.15 -0.74 -7.96
CA ARG A 178 29.20 -1.79 -7.99
C ARG A 178 30.54 -1.26 -8.51
N SER A 179 30.53 -0.64 -9.68
CA SER A 179 31.75 -0.17 -10.37
C SER A 179 32.28 1.14 -9.80
N GLY A 180 31.42 1.99 -9.21
CA GLY A 180 31.75 3.35 -8.84
C GLY A 180 31.95 4.30 -10.03
N ALA A 181 31.73 3.83 -11.27
CA ALA A 181 31.85 4.62 -12.49
C ALA A 181 30.72 5.64 -12.62
N LEU A 182 30.98 6.79 -13.22
CA LEU A 182 29.94 7.73 -13.62
C LEU A 182 29.02 7.09 -14.65
N ILE A 183 27.71 7.21 -14.42
CA ILE A 183 26.69 6.65 -15.29
C ILE A 183 26.47 7.54 -16.51
N GLU A 184 26.30 6.90 -17.66
CA GLU A 184 25.93 7.53 -18.92
C GLU A 184 24.45 7.33 -19.20
N LYS A 185 23.79 8.30 -19.80
CA LYS A 185 22.45 8.11 -20.34
C LYS A 185 22.52 7.60 -21.77
N ARG A 186 21.83 6.50 -22.05
CA ARG A 186 21.73 5.92 -23.39
C ARG A 186 20.29 5.69 -23.79
N GLU A 187 19.98 5.83 -25.05
CA GLU A 187 18.70 5.47 -25.62
C GLU A 187 18.77 4.08 -26.24
N ILE A 188 17.86 3.21 -25.84
CA ILE A 188 17.73 1.85 -26.36
C ILE A 188 16.28 1.54 -26.71
N PRO A 189 15.99 0.65 -27.68
CA PRO A 189 14.65 0.22 -27.97
C PRO A 189 14.04 -0.54 -26.77
N MET A 190 12.80 -0.17 -26.39
CA MET A 190 12.07 -0.78 -25.29
C MET A 190 10.61 -0.95 -25.64
N TYR A 191 9.94 -1.90 -25.00
CA TYR A 191 8.48 -2.10 -25.13
C TYR A 191 7.72 -1.35 -24.04
N TYR A 192 6.54 -0.82 -24.43
CA TYR A 192 5.68 -0.01 -23.59
C TYR A 192 4.24 -0.48 -23.70
N PHE A 193 3.52 -0.46 -22.54
CA PHE A 193 2.06 -0.58 -22.50
C PHE A 193 1.44 0.81 -22.50
N LYS A 194 0.41 1.02 -23.34
CA LYS A 194 -0.36 2.27 -23.40
C LYS A 194 -1.35 2.42 -22.24
N ILE A 195 -0.83 2.47 -21.00
CA ILE A 195 -1.65 2.74 -19.82
C ILE A 195 -2.34 4.11 -19.92
N THR A 196 -1.78 5.03 -20.67
CA THR A 196 -2.35 6.37 -20.89
C THR A 196 -3.69 6.34 -21.63
N ASP A 197 -3.94 5.32 -22.46
CA ASP A 197 -5.26 5.13 -23.11
C ASP A 197 -6.35 4.80 -22.08
N TYR A 198 -5.99 4.30 -20.92
CA TYR A 198 -6.87 3.96 -19.79
C TYR A 198 -6.85 5.00 -18.66
N ALA A 199 -6.11 6.10 -18.82
CA ALA A 199 -5.91 7.07 -17.75
C ALA A 199 -7.23 7.65 -17.21
N GLU A 200 -8.17 8.01 -18.10
CA GLU A 200 -9.47 8.54 -17.71
C GLU A 200 -10.32 7.50 -16.96
N GLU A 201 -10.38 6.26 -17.45
CA GLU A 201 -11.10 5.18 -16.79
C GLU A 201 -10.49 4.83 -15.42
N LEU A 202 -9.16 4.74 -15.34
CA LEU A 202 -8.44 4.51 -14.08
C LEU A 202 -8.69 5.62 -13.05
N LEU A 203 -8.79 6.86 -13.51
CA LEU A 203 -9.10 7.99 -12.65
C LEU A 203 -10.55 7.98 -12.16
N ASN A 204 -11.51 7.83 -13.08
CA ASN A 204 -12.93 7.86 -12.77
C ASN A 204 -13.37 6.69 -11.90
N ASP A 205 -12.81 5.50 -12.13
CA ASP A 205 -13.15 4.30 -11.38
C ASP A 205 -12.63 4.30 -9.93
N LEU A 206 -11.74 5.23 -9.55
CA LEU A 206 -11.38 5.45 -8.15
C LEU A 206 -12.61 5.78 -7.29
N ASP A 207 -13.61 6.44 -7.86
CA ASP A 207 -14.85 6.80 -7.15
C ASP A 207 -15.74 5.58 -6.86
N LYS A 208 -15.55 4.46 -7.58
CA LYS A 208 -16.22 3.17 -7.32
C LYS A 208 -15.59 2.39 -6.17
N LEU A 209 -14.39 2.74 -5.73
CA LEU A 209 -13.60 2.04 -4.72
C LEU A 209 -13.96 2.56 -3.31
N GLU A 210 -15.20 2.34 -2.87
CA GLU A 210 -15.75 2.88 -1.61
C GLU A 210 -15.01 2.37 -0.38
N HIS A 211 -14.48 1.13 -0.42
CA HIS A 211 -13.81 0.48 0.69
C HIS A 211 -12.28 0.51 0.59
N TRP A 212 -11.75 1.42 -0.20
CA TRP A 212 -10.31 1.71 -0.26
C TRP A 212 -9.97 2.89 0.64
N PRO A 213 -8.78 2.90 1.30
CA PRO A 213 -8.31 4.07 2.05
C PRO A 213 -8.23 5.31 1.15
N GLU A 214 -8.77 6.44 1.63
CA GLU A 214 -8.77 7.68 0.85
C GLU A 214 -7.36 8.16 0.50
N GLN A 215 -6.39 7.90 1.39
CA GLN A 215 -4.98 8.19 1.15
C GLN A 215 -4.46 7.48 -0.12
N VAL A 216 -4.80 6.21 -0.31
CA VAL A 216 -4.39 5.44 -1.50
C VAL A 216 -5.03 6.00 -2.76
N LYS A 217 -6.32 6.31 -2.73
CA LYS A 217 -7.02 6.92 -3.87
C LYS A 217 -6.41 8.27 -4.24
N THR A 218 -6.10 9.09 -3.25
CA THR A 218 -5.42 10.39 -3.46
C THR A 218 -4.04 10.21 -4.08
N MET A 219 -3.25 9.25 -3.62
CA MET A 219 -1.94 8.95 -4.21
C MET A 219 -2.07 8.55 -5.67
N GLN A 220 -3.06 7.74 -6.03
CA GLN A 220 -3.31 7.34 -7.43
C GLN A 220 -3.83 8.51 -8.28
N ARG A 221 -4.76 9.33 -7.78
CA ARG A 221 -5.21 10.55 -8.48
C ARG A 221 -4.04 11.47 -8.80
N ASN A 222 -3.15 11.69 -7.85
CA ASN A 222 -1.98 12.53 -8.02
C ASN A 222 -0.98 11.92 -9.01
N TRP A 223 -0.80 10.61 -9.01
CA TRP A 223 0.07 9.91 -9.94
C TRP A 223 -0.46 9.95 -11.38
N ILE A 224 -1.75 9.72 -11.58
CA ILE A 224 -2.41 9.87 -12.89
C ILE A 224 -2.35 11.33 -13.33
N GLY A 225 -2.57 12.26 -12.40
CA GLY A 225 -2.29 13.67 -12.55
C GLY A 225 -3.00 14.31 -13.74
N LYS A 226 -4.34 14.14 -13.83
CA LYS A 226 -5.14 14.84 -14.84
C LYS A 226 -5.07 16.35 -14.63
N SER A 227 -4.66 17.05 -15.66
CA SER A 227 -4.66 18.52 -15.68
C SER A 227 -5.38 19.05 -16.93
N ARG A 228 -6.28 19.98 -16.73
CA ARG A 228 -6.87 20.78 -17.81
C ARG A 228 -6.00 22.01 -18.00
N GLY A 229 -5.50 22.17 -19.20
CA GLY A 229 -4.66 23.30 -19.55
C GLY A 229 -4.89 23.79 -20.97
N MET A 230 -3.92 24.50 -21.46
CA MET A 230 -3.92 25.14 -22.78
C MET A 230 -2.60 24.88 -23.49
N THR A 231 -2.66 24.42 -24.71
CA THR A 231 -1.52 24.52 -25.62
C THR A 231 -1.49 25.94 -26.16
N VAL A 232 -0.34 26.59 -26.07
CA VAL A 232 -0.13 27.95 -26.59
C VAL A 232 1.05 27.96 -27.55
N ARG A 233 0.87 28.54 -28.74
CA ARG A 233 1.89 28.67 -29.76
C ARG A 233 2.35 30.13 -29.84
N PHE A 234 3.60 30.32 -29.43
CA PHE A 234 4.27 31.63 -29.55
C PHE A 234 4.98 31.68 -30.91
N ALA A 235 4.61 32.59 -31.78
CA ALA A 235 5.28 32.71 -33.09
C ALA A 235 6.75 33.06 -32.90
N VAL A 236 7.65 32.38 -33.59
CA VAL A 236 9.08 32.68 -33.57
C VAL A 236 9.29 33.98 -34.36
N SER A 237 9.96 34.99 -33.77
CA SER A 237 10.22 36.24 -34.44
C SER A 237 11.15 36.06 -35.65
N ASP A 238 10.98 36.85 -36.70
CA ASP A 238 11.66 36.66 -37.97
C ASP A 238 13.19 36.70 -37.86
N ASP A 239 13.72 37.49 -36.94
CA ASP A 239 15.16 37.56 -36.61
C ASP A 239 15.67 36.34 -35.83
N SER A 240 14.82 35.44 -35.38
CA SER A 240 15.15 34.30 -34.55
C SER A 240 14.97 32.96 -35.25
N LYS A 241 14.61 32.92 -36.54
CA LYS A 241 14.31 31.69 -37.32
C LYS A 241 15.53 30.96 -37.85
N GLN A 242 16.70 31.57 -37.84
CA GLN A 242 17.92 30.99 -38.44
C GLN A 242 18.28 29.65 -37.80
N GLY A 243 18.46 28.63 -38.62
CA GLY A 243 18.85 27.27 -38.19
C GLY A 243 17.67 26.45 -37.62
N LEU A 244 16.44 26.92 -37.75
CA LEU A 244 15.21 26.21 -37.40
C LEU A 244 14.48 25.72 -38.65
N GLU A 245 13.90 24.56 -38.59
CA GLU A 245 13.18 23.90 -39.69
C GLU A 245 11.76 23.48 -39.24
N GLY A 246 10.87 23.30 -40.23
CA GLY A 246 9.52 22.82 -40.02
C GLY A 246 8.69 23.72 -39.07
N ASP A 247 7.99 23.13 -38.15
CA ASP A 247 7.15 23.87 -37.21
C ASP A 247 7.94 24.68 -36.17
N TYR A 248 9.17 24.22 -35.83
CA TYR A 248 10.06 24.98 -34.94
C TYR A 248 10.49 26.34 -35.49
N ALA A 249 10.48 26.50 -36.81
CA ALA A 249 10.71 27.81 -37.45
C ALA A 249 9.47 28.73 -37.41
N LYS A 250 8.30 28.17 -37.17
CA LYS A 250 7.02 28.89 -37.15
C LYS A 250 6.65 29.35 -35.73
N PHE A 251 6.68 28.43 -34.79
CA PHE A 251 6.26 28.70 -33.41
C PHE A 251 6.99 27.87 -32.38
N LEU A 252 7.05 28.38 -31.16
CA LEU A 252 7.38 27.63 -29.95
C LEU A 252 6.08 27.24 -29.26
N GLN A 253 5.83 25.95 -29.06
CA GLN A 253 4.64 25.44 -28.39
C GLN A 253 4.93 25.21 -26.91
N VAL A 254 4.03 25.67 -26.05
CA VAL A 254 4.06 25.41 -24.62
C VAL A 254 2.72 24.87 -24.15
N TYR A 255 2.75 24.11 -23.06
CA TYR A 255 1.54 23.74 -22.32
C TYR A 255 1.51 24.47 -20.98
N THR A 256 0.37 25.05 -20.64
CA THR A 256 0.17 25.71 -19.34
C THR A 256 -1.16 25.35 -18.71
N THR A 257 -1.17 25.17 -17.39
CA THR A 257 -2.40 25.04 -16.58
C THR A 257 -2.93 26.41 -16.13
N ARG A 258 -2.20 27.48 -16.45
CA ARG A 258 -2.51 28.88 -16.07
C ARG A 258 -2.60 29.80 -17.29
N PRO A 259 -3.50 29.50 -18.28
CA PRO A 259 -3.65 30.38 -19.43
C PRO A 259 -4.17 31.76 -19.04
N ASP A 260 -4.84 31.91 -17.91
CA ASP A 260 -5.26 33.18 -17.31
C ASP A 260 -4.08 34.13 -17.06
N THR A 261 -2.87 33.59 -16.84
CA THR A 261 -1.67 34.43 -16.60
C THR A 261 -0.86 34.75 -17.86
N LEU A 262 -1.31 34.34 -19.06
CA LEU A 262 -0.56 34.50 -20.32
C LEU A 262 -0.15 35.95 -20.62
N MET A 263 -0.96 36.91 -20.21
CA MET A 263 -0.64 38.34 -20.35
C MET A 263 0.50 38.81 -19.44
N GLY A 264 0.84 38.02 -18.44
CA GLY A 264 1.94 38.22 -17.47
C GLY A 264 3.24 37.50 -17.84
N ALA A 265 3.27 36.75 -18.94
CA ALA A 265 4.48 36.08 -19.39
C ALA A 265 5.56 37.10 -19.77
N THR A 266 6.78 36.91 -19.23
CA THR A 266 7.90 37.82 -19.44
C THR A 266 9.10 37.22 -20.13
N TYR A 267 9.20 35.86 -20.09
CA TYR A 267 10.15 35.08 -20.88
C TYR A 267 9.56 33.70 -21.13
N VAL A 268 10.21 32.93 -21.99
CA VAL A 268 9.95 31.49 -22.18
C VAL A 268 11.23 30.73 -21.97
N ALA A 269 11.12 29.51 -21.46
CA ALA A 269 12.28 28.64 -21.21
C ALA A 269 12.14 27.34 -21.98
N VAL A 270 13.24 26.82 -22.51
CA VAL A 270 13.33 25.56 -23.25
C VAL A 270 14.33 24.61 -22.61
N ALA A 271 14.09 23.33 -22.81
CA ALA A 271 15.02 22.28 -22.43
C ALA A 271 16.33 22.35 -23.25
N ALA A 272 17.42 21.83 -22.71
CA ALA A 272 18.71 21.79 -23.38
C ALA A 272 18.69 21.01 -24.73
N GLU A 273 17.79 20.03 -24.86
CA GLU A 273 17.59 19.20 -26.06
C GLU A 273 16.69 19.84 -27.11
N HIS A 274 16.02 20.94 -26.77
CA HIS A 274 15.07 21.56 -27.68
C HIS A 274 15.77 22.10 -28.96
N PRO A 275 15.21 21.90 -30.17
CA PRO A 275 15.82 22.38 -31.42
C PRO A 275 16.19 23.86 -31.42
N LEU A 276 15.39 24.70 -30.75
CA LEU A 276 15.71 26.12 -30.62
C LEU A 276 16.97 26.38 -29.78
N ALA A 277 17.21 25.56 -28.73
CA ALA A 277 18.42 25.63 -27.94
C ALA A 277 19.65 25.23 -28.78
N THR A 278 19.53 24.13 -29.51
CA THR A 278 20.59 23.66 -30.42
C THR A 278 20.93 24.68 -31.48
N ALA A 279 19.93 25.26 -32.14
CA ALA A 279 20.12 26.27 -33.16
C ALA A 279 20.72 27.57 -32.59
N ALA A 280 20.36 27.97 -31.38
CA ALA A 280 20.91 29.16 -30.72
C ALA A 280 22.37 28.95 -30.29
N ALA A 281 22.77 27.71 -29.98
CA ALA A 281 24.12 27.38 -29.55
C ALA A 281 25.13 27.10 -30.67
N ALA A 282 24.69 27.10 -31.95
CA ALA A 282 25.49 26.68 -33.08
C ALA A 282 26.85 27.36 -33.15
N ASP A 283 26.93 28.64 -32.84
CA ASP A 283 28.13 29.48 -32.87
C ASP A 283 28.44 30.15 -31.52
N LYS A 284 27.85 29.68 -30.44
CA LYS A 284 28.01 30.24 -29.08
C LYS A 284 28.54 29.21 -28.09
N PRO A 285 29.89 29.18 -27.81
CA PRO A 285 30.50 28.21 -26.92
C PRO A 285 29.90 28.20 -25.52
N GLU A 286 29.47 29.32 -24.97
CA GLU A 286 28.85 29.42 -23.64
C GLU A 286 27.48 28.69 -23.57
N LEU A 287 26.69 28.72 -24.63
CA LEU A 287 25.44 27.99 -24.72
C LEU A 287 25.68 26.49 -24.88
N GLN A 288 26.69 26.12 -25.69
CA GLN A 288 27.11 24.71 -25.84
C GLN A 288 27.55 24.11 -24.50
N ALA A 289 28.33 24.84 -23.72
CA ALA A 289 28.80 24.42 -22.40
C ALA A 289 27.63 24.23 -21.41
N PHE A 290 26.68 25.15 -21.41
CA PHE A 290 25.49 25.05 -20.53
C PHE A 290 24.57 23.91 -20.96
N ILE A 291 24.38 23.66 -22.24
CA ILE A 291 23.62 22.50 -22.75
C ILE A 291 24.30 21.19 -22.29
N ALA A 292 25.62 21.11 -22.36
CA ALA A 292 26.36 19.94 -21.88
C ALA A 292 26.20 19.76 -20.36
N GLU A 293 26.26 20.84 -19.56
CA GLU A 293 26.00 20.80 -18.11
C GLU A 293 24.59 20.26 -17.82
N CYS A 294 23.57 20.76 -18.50
CA CYS A 294 22.18 20.30 -18.31
C CYS A 294 22.01 18.82 -18.64
N LYS A 295 22.62 18.34 -19.75
CA LYS A 295 22.53 16.93 -20.17
C LYS A 295 23.29 15.98 -19.25
N ALA A 296 24.31 16.44 -18.53
CA ALA A 296 25.04 15.66 -17.53
C ALA A 296 24.30 15.58 -16.19
N GLY A 297 23.32 16.44 -15.93
CA GLY A 297 22.55 16.49 -14.69
C GLY A 297 21.58 15.33 -14.51
N SER A 298 21.09 15.15 -13.28
CA SER A 298 20.03 14.19 -12.98
C SER A 298 18.71 14.56 -13.67
N VAL A 299 18.00 13.57 -14.20
CA VAL A 299 16.65 13.71 -14.75
C VAL A 299 15.57 13.23 -13.76
N ALA A 300 15.94 12.88 -12.54
CA ALA A 300 14.99 12.49 -11.52
C ALA A 300 14.19 13.71 -11.05
N GLU A 301 12.86 13.63 -11.10
CA GLU A 301 11.96 14.75 -10.73
C GLU A 301 12.18 15.22 -9.29
N ALA A 302 12.56 14.31 -8.38
CA ALA A 302 12.87 14.63 -6.99
C ALA A 302 14.14 15.50 -6.85
N ASP A 303 15.17 15.23 -7.67
CA ASP A 303 16.41 16.00 -7.67
C ASP A 303 16.17 17.39 -8.27
N MET A 304 15.34 17.46 -9.30
CA MET A 304 14.99 18.73 -9.93
C MET A 304 14.20 19.67 -9.03
N ALA A 305 13.40 19.15 -8.10
CA ALA A 305 12.64 19.97 -7.16
C ALA A 305 13.57 20.77 -6.22
N THR A 306 14.71 20.20 -5.86
CA THR A 306 15.64 20.74 -4.85
C THR A 306 16.89 21.42 -5.44
N MET A 307 17.18 21.20 -6.73
CA MET A 307 18.38 21.78 -7.35
C MET A 307 18.28 23.28 -7.58
N GLU A 308 19.42 23.96 -7.59
CA GLU A 308 19.51 25.35 -7.95
C GLU A 308 19.06 25.59 -9.41
N LYS A 309 18.11 26.50 -9.61
CA LYS A 309 17.59 26.84 -10.95
C LYS A 309 18.59 27.75 -11.68
N LYS A 310 19.06 27.28 -12.83
CA LYS A 310 20.01 27.99 -13.69
C LYS A 310 19.48 28.11 -15.11
N GLY A 311 19.87 29.18 -15.78
CA GLY A 311 19.53 29.37 -17.19
C GLY A 311 20.47 30.37 -17.87
N VAL A 312 20.44 30.33 -19.19
CA VAL A 312 21.16 31.28 -20.05
C VAL A 312 20.26 31.80 -21.16
N PRO A 313 20.31 33.11 -21.48
CA PRO A 313 19.53 33.67 -22.56
C PRO A 313 20.09 33.23 -23.94
N THR A 314 19.21 32.96 -24.90
CA THR A 314 19.59 32.52 -26.24
C THR A 314 19.84 33.70 -27.20
N GLY A 315 19.31 34.89 -26.88
CA GLY A 315 19.23 36.01 -27.79
C GLY A 315 18.19 35.84 -28.90
N ARG A 316 17.31 34.81 -28.76
CA ARG A 316 16.17 34.57 -29.67
C ARG A 316 14.86 34.88 -28.98
N TYR A 317 13.86 35.25 -29.80
CA TYR A 317 12.61 35.78 -29.32
C TYR A 317 11.40 35.11 -29.95
N VAL A 318 10.32 35.04 -29.17
CA VAL A 318 9.00 34.59 -29.60
C VAL A 318 7.97 35.67 -29.26
N VAL A 319 6.81 35.64 -29.88
CA VAL A 319 5.76 36.67 -29.74
C VAL A 319 4.57 36.08 -28.98
N ASN A 320 4.15 36.74 -27.92
CA ASN A 320 2.95 36.38 -27.16
C ASN A 320 1.70 36.58 -28.05
N PRO A 321 0.89 35.55 -28.27
CA PRO A 321 -0.26 35.60 -29.19
C PRO A 321 -1.38 36.53 -28.71
N LEU A 322 -1.47 36.85 -27.39
CA LEU A 322 -2.55 37.72 -26.89
C LEU A 322 -2.25 39.21 -26.93
N ASN A 323 -1.00 39.59 -26.65
CA ASN A 323 -0.64 41.05 -26.53
C ASN A 323 0.46 41.49 -27.50
N GLY A 324 1.06 40.57 -28.24
CA GLY A 324 2.13 40.87 -29.18
C GLY A 324 3.50 41.17 -28.54
N ASP A 325 3.65 40.96 -27.23
CA ASP A 325 4.93 41.16 -26.52
C ASP A 325 6.00 40.19 -27.04
N LYS A 326 7.19 40.72 -27.28
CA LYS A 326 8.38 39.95 -27.71
C LYS A 326 9.08 39.42 -26.49
N LEU A 327 9.09 38.10 -26.32
CA LEU A 327 9.65 37.37 -25.14
C LEU A 327 10.95 36.70 -25.51
N GLU A 328 11.98 36.87 -24.68
CA GLU A 328 13.27 36.19 -24.88
C GLU A 328 13.16 34.72 -24.51
N VAL A 329 13.82 33.85 -25.32
CA VAL A 329 13.92 32.41 -25.06
C VAL A 329 15.16 32.15 -24.26
N TRP A 330 15.00 31.43 -23.14
CA TRP A 330 16.07 30.97 -22.25
C TRP A 330 16.24 29.47 -22.34
N ILE A 331 17.49 28.98 -22.24
CA ILE A 331 17.74 27.55 -21.94
C ILE A 331 17.80 27.43 -20.43
N ALA A 332 17.00 26.53 -19.84
CA ALA A 332 16.94 26.39 -18.40
C ALA A 332 17.07 24.92 -17.96
N ASN A 333 17.80 24.67 -16.87
CA ASN A 333 18.07 23.33 -16.37
C ASN A 333 16.86 22.63 -15.72
N TYR A 334 15.79 23.37 -15.46
CA TYR A 334 14.55 22.86 -14.87
C TYR A 334 13.44 22.54 -15.88
N VAL A 335 13.69 22.69 -17.18
CA VAL A 335 12.77 22.32 -18.26
C VAL A 335 13.18 20.97 -18.83
N LEU A 336 12.25 20.01 -18.80
CA LEU A 336 12.47 18.65 -19.28
C LEU A 336 12.03 18.47 -20.73
N TRP A 337 12.88 17.88 -21.56
CA TRP A 337 12.56 17.52 -22.94
C TRP A 337 11.42 16.49 -23.05
N GLY A 338 11.34 15.56 -22.16
CA GLY A 338 10.30 14.51 -22.18
C GLY A 338 8.96 14.91 -21.55
N TYR A 339 8.78 16.15 -21.10
CA TYR A 339 7.56 16.64 -20.48
C TYR A 339 6.94 17.79 -21.30
N GLY A 340 5.72 17.58 -21.77
CA GLY A 340 5.08 18.51 -22.69
C GLY A 340 5.88 18.64 -23.99
N ASP A 341 6.04 19.88 -24.45
CA ASP A 341 6.76 20.20 -25.68
C ASP A 341 8.24 20.61 -25.43
N GLY A 342 8.77 20.32 -24.25
CA GLY A 342 10.14 20.73 -23.86
C GLY A 342 10.30 22.24 -23.72
N ALA A 343 9.23 22.97 -23.50
CA ALA A 343 9.19 24.42 -23.35
C ALA A 343 8.12 24.84 -22.34
N VAL A 344 8.37 25.93 -21.62
CA VAL A 344 7.42 26.52 -20.66
C VAL A 344 7.35 28.04 -20.86
N MET A 345 6.18 28.60 -20.69
CA MET A 345 6.05 30.04 -20.48
C MET A 345 6.34 30.38 -19.04
N ALA A 346 7.04 31.45 -18.79
CA ALA A 346 7.36 31.89 -17.43
C ALA A 346 6.55 33.14 -17.06
N VAL A 347 5.92 33.06 -15.90
CA VAL A 347 5.10 34.12 -15.32
C VAL A 347 5.61 34.48 -13.92
N PRO A 348 6.70 35.25 -13.81
CA PRO A 348 7.37 35.48 -12.53
C PRO A 348 6.52 36.11 -11.43
N ALA A 349 5.47 36.84 -11.77
CA ALA A 349 4.58 37.43 -10.78
C ALA A 349 3.60 36.41 -10.13
N HIS A 350 3.41 35.21 -10.73
CA HIS A 350 2.36 34.25 -10.32
C HIS A 350 2.81 32.81 -10.23
N ASP A 351 4.11 32.53 -10.35
CA ASP A 351 4.75 31.24 -10.15
C ASP A 351 6.01 31.44 -9.31
N GLU A 352 6.12 30.73 -8.18
CA GLU A 352 7.22 30.91 -7.21
C GLU A 352 8.59 30.59 -7.82
N ARG A 353 8.69 29.51 -8.58
CA ARG A 353 9.93 29.12 -9.27
C ARG A 353 10.37 30.21 -10.27
N ASP A 354 9.44 30.70 -11.08
CA ASP A 354 9.70 31.75 -12.05
C ASP A 354 10.04 33.07 -11.37
N PHE A 355 9.43 33.33 -10.19
CA PHE A 355 9.72 34.52 -9.36
C PHE A 355 11.18 34.52 -8.88
N GLU A 356 11.63 33.41 -8.33
CA GLU A 356 13.02 33.23 -7.87
C GLU A 356 14.02 33.32 -9.03
N PHE A 357 13.72 32.67 -10.16
CA PHE A 357 14.54 32.74 -11.37
C PHE A 357 14.64 34.16 -11.89
N ALA A 358 13.50 34.87 -11.97
CA ALA A 358 13.48 36.28 -12.41
C ALA A 358 14.22 37.18 -11.43
N ALA A 359 14.17 36.93 -10.14
CA ALA A 359 14.96 37.70 -9.16
C ALA A 359 16.47 37.47 -9.35
N LYS A 360 16.90 36.24 -9.60
CA LYS A 360 18.31 35.86 -9.81
C LYS A 360 18.90 36.53 -11.07
N TYR A 361 18.12 36.56 -12.16
CA TYR A 361 18.57 37.07 -13.45
C TYR A 361 18.05 38.49 -13.80
N ASN A 362 17.44 39.15 -12.81
CA ASN A 362 16.88 40.52 -12.94
C ASN A 362 15.89 40.63 -14.11
N LEU A 363 14.99 39.65 -14.23
CA LEU A 363 13.95 39.64 -15.27
C LEU A 363 12.67 40.36 -14.79
N PRO A 364 11.85 40.88 -15.69
CA PRO A 364 10.61 41.57 -15.32
C PRO A 364 9.59 40.66 -14.62
N LYS A 365 8.82 41.23 -13.70
CA LYS A 365 7.70 40.58 -13.02
C LYS A 365 6.45 41.41 -13.24
N LYS A 366 5.52 40.92 -14.07
CA LYS A 366 4.30 41.61 -14.45
C LYS A 366 3.10 41.05 -13.76
N GLN A 367 2.53 41.74 -12.78
CA GLN A 367 1.31 41.33 -12.09
C GLN A 367 0.11 41.31 -13.05
N VAL A 368 -0.60 40.16 -13.09
CA VAL A 368 -1.85 39.99 -13.86
C VAL A 368 -2.96 39.34 -13.04
N ILE A 369 -2.71 38.98 -11.79
CA ILE A 369 -3.71 38.51 -10.85
C ILE A 369 -3.70 39.39 -9.61
N ALA A 370 -4.89 39.78 -9.14
CA ALA A 370 -5.11 40.46 -7.88
C ALA A 370 -6.05 39.65 -6.98
N VAL A 371 -5.81 39.67 -5.67
CA VAL A 371 -6.67 39.04 -4.67
C VAL A 371 -7.06 40.10 -3.64
N GLY A 372 -8.30 40.54 -3.69
CA GLY A 372 -8.78 41.61 -2.81
C GLY A 372 -7.90 42.87 -2.87
N ASP A 373 -7.62 43.49 -1.72
CA ASP A 373 -6.79 44.68 -1.58
C ASP A 373 -5.31 44.39 -1.34
N ASN A 374 -4.85 43.15 -1.56
CA ASN A 374 -3.45 42.76 -1.33
C ASN A 374 -2.52 43.50 -2.33
N ALA A 375 -1.48 44.17 -1.80
CA ALA A 375 -0.47 44.82 -2.59
C ALA A 375 0.59 43.85 -3.12
N PHE A 376 0.91 43.91 -4.41
CA PHE A 376 1.96 43.15 -5.03
C PHE A 376 3.33 43.74 -4.74
N ASP A 377 4.28 42.94 -4.29
CA ASP A 377 5.68 43.30 -4.07
C ASP A 377 6.58 42.46 -5.00
N ALA A 378 7.23 43.07 -5.95
CA ALA A 378 8.12 42.40 -6.90
C ALA A 378 9.42 41.84 -6.27
N ASN A 379 9.73 42.22 -5.02
CA ASN A 379 10.95 41.81 -4.33
C ASN A 379 10.74 40.63 -3.37
N ARG A 380 9.49 40.30 -3.06
CA ARG A 380 9.16 39.27 -2.09
C ARG A 380 7.99 38.41 -2.54
N TRP A 381 8.20 37.09 -2.65
CA TRP A 381 7.12 36.14 -2.93
C TRP A 381 6.08 36.12 -1.79
N GLN A 382 4.80 36.00 -2.17
CA GLN A 382 3.69 35.79 -1.25
C GLN A 382 2.76 34.71 -1.83
N GLU A 383 2.25 33.81 -0.98
CA GLU A 383 1.44 32.65 -1.42
C GLU A 383 0.23 33.01 -2.28
N TRP A 384 -0.40 34.18 -2.01
CA TRP A 384 -1.56 34.59 -2.77
C TRP A 384 -1.27 34.90 -4.25
N TYR A 385 0.00 35.08 -4.64
CA TYR A 385 0.36 35.32 -6.04
C TYR A 385 -0.03 34.15 -6.94
N GLY A 386 -0.01 32.90 -6.43
CA GLY A 386 -0.42 31.71 -7.14
C GLY A 386 -1.91 31.35 -7.02
N ASN A 387 -2.72 32.14 -6.28
CA ASN A 387 -4.09 31.76 -5.95
C ASN A 387 -5.01 31.77 -7.18
N LYS A 388 -5.68 30.64 -7.47
CA LYS A 388 -6.65 30.48 -8.55
C LYS A 388 -8.10 30.74 -8.12
N GLU A 389 -8.42 30.52 -6.85
CA GLU A 389 -9.80 30.46 -6.36
C GLU A 389 -10.39 31.85 -6.15
N ASN A 390 -9.59 32.76 -5.61
CA ASN A 390 -10.04 34.11 -5.23
C ASN A 390 -9.37 35.21 -6.07
N GLY A 391 -8.58 34.86 -7.09
CA GLY A 391 -7.90 35.80 -7.95
C GLY A 391 -8.81 36.30 -9.08
N VAL A 392 -8.65 37.59 -9.41
CA VAL A 392 -9.22 38.21 -10.62
C VAL A 392 -8.12 38.79 -11.48
N LEU A 393 -8.32 38.81 -12.79
CA LEU A 393 -7.35 39.34 -13.72
C LEU A 393 -7.26 40.88 -13.61
N VAL A 394 -6.01 41.37 -13.69
CA VAL A 394 -5.67 42.78 -13.80
C VAL A 394 -4.54 42.92 -14.84
N ASN A 395 -4.35 44.11 -15.38
CA ASN A 395 -3.31 44.39 -16.39
C ASN A 395 -3.36 43.44 -17.61
N SER A 396 -4.54 42.93 -17.94
CA SER A 396 -4.78 41.94 -18.98
C SER A 396 -5.78 42.41 -20.06
N GLY A 397 -6.00 43.74 -20.16
CA GLY A 397 -6.85 44.36 -21.13
C GLY A 397 -8.33 44.00 -20.98
N ASP A 398 -8.94 43.48 -22.03
CA ASP A 398 -10.35 43.05 -22.03
C ASP A 398 -10.63 41.79 -21.18
N LEU A 399 -9.62 41.17 -20.64
CA LEU A 399 -9.72 40.04 -19.68
C LEU A 399 -9.75 40.55 -18.22
N ASP A 400 -9.55 41.81 -17.93
CA ASP A 400 -9.54 42.33 -16.57
C ASP A 400 -10.86 42.07 -15.85
N GLY A 401 -10.78 41.75 -14.57
CA GLY A 401 -11.92 41.45 -13.72
C GLY A 401 -12.47 40.02 -13.83
N LEU A 402 -11.99 39.21 -14.76
CA LEU A 402 -12.42 37.82 -14.89
C LEU A 402 -11.78 36.93 -13.81
N ASP A 403 -12.55 35.96 -13.32
CA ASP A 403 -12.03 34.88 -12.52
C ASP A 403 -11.29 33.87 -13.38
N PHE A 404 -10.63 32.90 -12.72
CA PHE A 404 -9.81 31.86 -13.39
C PHE A 404 -10.59 31.11 -14.48
N GLN A 405 -11.81 30.63 -14.18
CA GLN A 405 -12.55 29.79 -15.12
C GLN A 405 -13.04 30.61 -16.33
N THR A 406 -13.59 31.76 -16.06
CA THR A 406 -14.06 32.65 -17.12
C THR A 406 -12.90 33.15 -18.00
N ALA A 407 -11.76 33.47 -17.38
CA ALA A 407 -10.54 33.83 -18.10
C ALA A 407 -9.99 32.69 -18.95
N PHE A 408 -10.01 31.45 -18.42
CA PHE A 408 -9.60 30.26 -19.18
C PHE A 408 -10.40 30.13 -20.46
N ASP A 409 -11.73 30.20 -20.37
CA ASP A 409 -12.61 30.05 -21.54
C ASP A 409 -12.44 31.23 -22.54
N ALA A 410 -12.27 32.45 -22.05
CA ALA A 410 -12.02 33.63 -22.90
C ALA A 410 -10.68 33.55 -23.64
N VAL A 411 -9.60 33.11 -22.94
CA VAL A 411 -8.27 32.91 -23.56
C VAL A 411 -8.34 31.78 -24.59
N ALA A 412 -9.05 30.70 -24.30
CA ALA A 412 -9.26 29.60 -25.23
C ALA A 412 -9.91 30.08 -26.53
N ALA A 413 -10.99 30.84 -26.43
CA ALA A 413 -11.69 31.40 -27.61
C ALA A 413 -10.78 32.30 -28.45
N LYS A 414 -9.99 33.18 -27.82
CA LYS A 414 -9.03 34.05 -28.49
C LYS A 414 -7.94 33.25 -29.22
N LEU A 415 -7.31 32.29 -28.54
CA LEU A 415 -6.22 31.48 -29.11
C LEU A 415 -6.72 30.62 -30.27
N GLN A 416 -7.89 29.99 -30.13
CA GLN A 416 -8.50 29.17 -31.18
C GLN A 416 -8.83 30.02 -32.41
N SER A 417 -9.39 31.21 -32.24
CA SER A 417 -9.69 32.11 -33.39
C SER A 417 -8.46 32.55 -34.16
N GLN A 418 -7.30 32.57 -33.54
CA GLN A 418 -6.02 32.91 -34.13
C GLN A 418 -5.21 31.70 -34.62
N GLY A 419 -5.69 30.47 -34.37
CA GLY A 419 -4.89 29.25 -34.58
C GLY A 419 -3.65 29.15 -33.70
N ALA A 420 -3.63 29.91 -32.59
CA ALA A 420 -2.48 30.05 -31.69
C ALA A 420 -2.55 29.19 -30.45
N GLY A 421 -3.57 28.34 -30.29
CA GLY A 421 -3.70 27.44 -29.17
C GLY A 421 -5.08 26.83 -29.02
N GLU A 422 -5.18 25.89 -28.14
CA GLU A 422 -6.41 25.13 -27.87
C GLU A 422 -6.39 24.51 -26.45
N PRO A 423 -7.54 24.33 -25.81
CA PRO A 423 -7.63 23.59 -24.57
C PRO A 423 -7.13 22.15 -24.75
N LYS A 424 -6.38 21.67 -23.80
CA LYS A 424 -5.84 20.30 -23.82
C LYS A 424 -5.85 19.71 -22.43
N THR A 425 -6.42 18.52 -22.32
CA THR A 425 -6.28 17.70 -21.10
C THR A 425 -5.01 16.89 -21.25
N GLN A 426 -4.16 16.95 -20.22
CA GLN A 426 -2.95 16.14 -20.11
C GLN A 426 -3.01 15.28 -18.87
N TYR A 427 -2.27 14.19 -18.91
CA TYR A 427 -2.03 13.31 -17.77
C TYR A 427 -0.55 13.29 -17.47
N ARG A 428 -0.21 13.29 -16.17
CA ARG A 428 1.17 13.11 -15.71
C ARG A 428 1.61 11.65 -15.91
N LEU A 429 0.65 10.73 -15.83
CA LEU A 429 0.86 9.31 -16.11
C LEU A 429 1.50 9.13 -17.49
N ARG A 430 2.53 8.30 -17.56
CA ARG A 430 3.21 7.92 -18.80
C ARG A 430 3.00 6.45 -19.09
N ASP A 431 3.16 6.06 -20.35
CA ASP A 431 3.12 4.65 -20.74
C ASP A 431 4.13 3.83 -19.98
N TRP A 432 3.73 2.63 -19.61
CA TRP A 432 4.52 1.74 -18.78
C TRP A 432 5.59 1.02 -19.61
N GLY A 433 6.86 1.39 -19.42
CA GLY A 433 8.02 0.71 -20.03
C GLY A 433 8.31 -0.60 -19.31
N ILE A 434 8.18 -1.73 -20.03
CA ILE A 434 8.30 -3.05 -19.41
C ILE A 434 9.61 -3.76 -19.68
N SER A 435 10.41 -3.30 -20.64
CA SER A 435 11.70 -3.94 -20.96
C SER A 435 12.73 -3.75 -19.85
N ARG A 436 13.33 -4.87 -19.44
CA ARG A 436 14.43 -4.88 -18.46
C ARG A 436 15.62 -5.65 -19.04
N GLN A 437 16.80 -5.06 -18.96
CA GLN A 437 18.05 -5.67 -19.39
C GLN A 437 18.60 -6.56 -18.26
N ARG A 438 17.78 -7.52 -17.86
CA ARG A 438 17.97 -8.43 -16.73
C ARG A 438 17.72 -9.86 -17.17
N TYR A 439 18.39 -10.79 -16.51
CA TYR A 439 18.24 -12.22 -16.79
C TYR A 439 17.05 -12.83 -16.06
N TRP A 440 16.95 -12.62 -14.72
CA TRP A 440 15.94 -13.27 -13.89
C TRP A 440 14.59 -12.54 -13.99
N GLY A 441 13.87 -12.84 -15.04
CA GLY A 441 12.57 -12.26 -15.40
C GLY A 441 11.89 -13.04 -16.53
N CYS A 442 10.65 -12.69 -16.81
CA CYS A 442 9.88 -13.29 -17.90
C CYS A 442 10.44 -12.84 -19.26
N PRO A 443 10.84 -13.76 -20.15
CA PRO A 443 11.28 -13.40 -21.49
C PRO A 443 10.18 -12.69 -22.29
N ILE A 444 10.54 -11.62 -23.01
CA ILE A 444 9.62 -10.93 -23.93
C ILE A 444 9.46 -11.77 -25.19
N PRO A 445 8.21 -12.18 -25.56
CA PRO A 445 7.98 -13.16 -26.63
C PRO A 445 7.96 -12.51 -28.03
N ILE A 446 9.05 -11.87 -28.41
CA ILE A 446 9.24 -11.23 -29.72
C ILE A 446 10.47 -11.82 -30.40
N VAL A 447 10.37 -11.99 -31.72
CA VAL A 447 11.47 -12.37 -32.62
C VAL A 447 11.76 -11.20 -33.55
N HIS A 448 13.02 -10.79 -33.61
CA HIS A 448 13.51 -9.75 -34.51
C HIS A 448 13.96 -10.38 -35.82
N CYS A 449 13.29 -10.07 -36.91
CA CYS A 449 13.60 -10.53 -38.27
C CYS A 449 13.95 -9.34 -39.15
N GLU A 450 15.06 -9.43 -39.86
CA GLU A 450 15.50 -8.35 -40.79
C GLU A 450 14.48 -8.06 -41.89
N LYS A 451 13.75 -9.08 -42.34
CA LYS A 451 12.71 -8.96 -43.36
C LYS A 451 11.34 -8.57 -42.83
N CYS A 452 10.93 -9.16 -41.70
CA CYS A 452 9.55 -9.02 -41.17
C CYS A 452 9.43 -8.02 -40.03
N GLY A 453 10.55 -7.53 -39.48
CA GLY A 453 10.57 -6.67 -38.30
C GLY A 453 10.37 -7.43 -37.00
N ASP A 454 9.65 -6.81 -36.04
CA ASP A 454 9.31 -7.43 -34.76
C ASP A 454 8.11 -8.36 -34.91
N VAL A 455 8.32 -9.65 -34.71
CA VAL A 455 7.30 -10.69 -34.90
C VAL A 455 6.94 -11.33 -33.56
N PRO A 456 5.69 -11.28 -33.11
CA PRO A 456 5.26 -11.98 -31.91
C PRO A 456 5.42 -13.50 -32.07
N VAL A 457 5.85 -14.16 -31.00
CA VAL A 457 5.90 -15.64 -30.98
C VAL A 457 4.46 -16.17 -31.01
N PRO A 458 4.13 -17.11 -31.95
CA PRO A 458 2.79 -17.71 -32.03
C PRO A 458 2.40 -18.40 -30.73
N ALA A 459 1.09 -18.42 -30.44
CA ALA A 459 0.54 -18.95 -29.19
C ALA A 459 0.89 -20.44 -28.96
N ASP A 460 0.95 -21.24 -30.03
CA ASP A 460 1.33 -22.66 -30.00
C ASP A 460 2.83 -22.90 -29.73
N GLN A 461 3.65 -21.85 -29.81
CA GLN A 461 5.09 -21.89 -29.52
C GLN A 461 5.44 -21.26 -28.16
N LEU A 462 4.44 -20.77 -27.42
CA LEU A 462 4.63 -20.28 -26.06
C LEU A 462 4.62 -21.45 -25.06
N PRO A 463 5.36 -21.35 -23.95
CA PRO A 463 6.17 -20.22 -23.54
C PRO A 463 7.53 -20.14 -24.21
N VAL A 464 8.09 -18.93 -24.35
CA VAL A 464 9.54 -18.73 -24.50
C VAL A 464 10.15 -18.97 -23.14
N VAL A 465 10.87 -20.09 -23.00
CA VAL A 465 11.37 -20.55 -21.69
C VAL A 465 12.69 -19.89 -21.33
N LEU A 466 12.77 -19.35 -20.12
CA LEU A 466 14.00 -18.81 -19.54
C LEU A 466 14.93 -19.97 -19.15
N PRO A 467 16.21 -20.00 -19.61
CA PRO A 467 17.18 -20.96 -19.13
C PRO A 467 17.45 -20.76 -17.63
N GLU A 468 17.38 -21.83 -16.82
CA GLU A 468 17.49 -21.72 -15.36
C GLU A 468 18.93 -21.98 -14.82
N ASN A 469 19.77 -22.70 -15.56
CA ASN A 469 21.12 -23.07 -15.15
C ASN A 469 22.17 -22.02 -15.57
N VAL A 470 21.92 -20.76 -15.20
CA VAL A 470 22.79 -19.65 -15.57
C VAL A 470 23.19 -18.89 -14.31
N VAL A 471 24.47 -18.63 -14.14
CA VAL A 471 25.01 -17.79 -13.06
C VAL A 471 25.37 -16.45 -13.68
N PRO A 472 24.67 -15.34 -13.35
CA PRO A 472 25.00 -14.02 -13.87
C PRO A 472 26.39 -13.56 -13.40
N ASP A 473 27.17 -12.98 -14.31
CA ASP A 473 28.49 -12.43 -14.01
C ASP A 473 28.47 -10.93 -13.67
N GLY A 474 27.31 -10.30 -13.80
CA GLY A 474 27.12 -8.87 -13.56
C GLY A 474 27.55 -7.97 -14.71
N MET A 475 27.93 -8.54 -15.84
CA MET A 475 28.35 -7.83 -17.06
C MET A 475 27.33 -8.01 -18.18
N GLY A 476 26.24 -7.25 -18.12
CA GLY A 476 25.11 -7.36 -19.05
C GLY A 476 24.22 -8.59 -18.81
N SER A 477 23.19 -8.72 -19.65
CA SER A 477 22.29 -9.88 -19.56
C SER A 477 22.93 -11.14 -20.11
N PRO A 478 22.97 -12.27 -19.37
CA PRO A 478 23.45 -13.55 -19.89
C PRO A 478 22.71 -14.00 -21.16
N LEU A 479 21.43 -13.69 -21.32
CA LEU A 479 20.64 -14.09 -22.50
C LEU A 479 21.20 -13.50 -23.80
N ALA A 480 21.73 -12.29 -23.75
CA ALA A 480 22.35 -11.65 -24.90
C ALA A 480 23.68 -12.30 -25.33
N LYS A 481 24.29 -13.15 -24.49
CA LYS A 481 25.54 -13.90 -24.70
C LYS A 481 25.31 -15.37 -25.05
N MET A 482 24.05 -15.81 -25.15
CA MET A 482 23.63 -17.20 -25.32
C MET A 482 23.02 -17.43 -26.71
N PRO A 483 23.83 -17.78 -27.77
CA PRO A 483 23.27 -18.07 -29.10
C PRO A 483 22.20 -19.13 -29.09
N GLU A 484 22.31 -20.15 -28.24
CA GLU A 484 21.30 -21.20 -28.03
C GLU A 484 19.98 -20.67 -27.54
N PHE A 485 19.94 -19.50 -26.92
CA PHE A 485 18.69 -18.84 -26.52
C PHE A 485 18.16 -17.91 -27.62
N TYR A 486 18.99 -17.02 -28.17
CA TYR A 486 18.51 -15.97 -29.05
C TYR A 486 18.43 -16.35 -30.54
N GLU A 487 19.24 -17.30 -31.05
CA GLU A 487 19.14 -17.73 -32.43
C GLU A 487 17.89 -18.56 -32.68
N THR A 488 17.07 -18.17 -33.66
CA THR A 488 15.82 -18.82 -33.97
C THR A 488 15.44 -18.59 -35.45
N SER A 489 14.31 -19.18 -35.84
CA SER A 489 13.69 -18.91 -37.14
C SER A 489 12.53 -17.95 -36.99
N CYS A 490 12.35 -17.05 -37.95
CA CYS A 490 11.20 -16.15 -37.98
C CYS A 490 9.90 -16.92 -38.14
N PRO A 491 8.92 -16.75 -37.23
CA PRO A 491 7.63 -17.42 -37.34
C PRO A 491 6.82 -17.03 -38.60
N CYS A 492 7.14 -15.87 -39.21
CA CYS A 492 6.44 -15.35 -40.37
C CYS A 492 7.05 -15.87 -41.71
N CYS A 493 8.38 -15.72 -41.89
CA CYS A 493 9.02 -16.03 -43.17
C CYS A 493 9.93 -17.27 -43.14
N GLY A 494 10.17 -17.87 -41.96
CA GLY A 494 11.06 -19.03 -41.79
C GLY A 494 12.55 -18.72 -41.90
N GLY A 495 12.94 -17.46 -42.13
CA GLY A 495 14.33 -17.02 -42.22
C GLY A 495 15.00 -16.97 -40.87
N ALA A 496 16.37 -16.88 -40.87
CA ALA A 496 17.14 -16.69 -39.64
C ALA A 496 16.71 -15.39 -38.93
N ALA A 497 16.51 -15.47 -37.62
CA ALA A 497 16.08 -14.37 -36.79
C ALA A 497 16.65 -14.49 -35.35
N LYS A 498 16.43 -13.47 -34.54
CA LYS A 498 16.89 -13.44 -33.16
C LYS A 498 15.76 -13.15 -32.19
N ARG A 499 15.69 -13.89 -31.09
CA ARG A 499 14.79 -13.57 -29.99
C ARG A 499 15.18 -12.28 -29.30
N GLU A 500 14.17 -11.57 -28.76
CA GLU A 500 14.41 -10.52 -27.79
C GLU A 500 15.10 -11.09 -26.55
N THR A 501 16.13 -10.41 -26.05
CA THR A 501 16.91 -10.84 -24.87
C THR A 501 16.61 -10.04 -23.62
N ASP A 502 15.80 -8.99 -23.72
CA ASP A 502 15.23 -8.32 -22.55
C ASP A 502 14.14 -9.18 -21.89
N THR A 503 13.97 -8.97 -20.59
CA THR A 503 12.87 -9.57 -19.82
C THR A 503 11.87 -8.51 -19.40
N MET A 504 10.72 -8.94 -18.93
CA MET A 504 9.65 -8.04 -18.49
C MET A 504 9.92 -7.48 -17.09
N ASP A 505 9.45 -6.27 -16.84
CA ASP A 505 9.30 -5.70 -15.50
C ASP A 505 8.54 -6.66 -14.60
N THR A 506 9.01 -6.88 -13.39
CA THR A 506 8.43 -7.83 -12.44
C THR A 506 7.05 -7.41 -11.92
N PHE A 507 6.61 -6.16 -12.13
CA PHE A 507 5.22 -5.78 -11.91
C PHE A 507 4.24 -6.45 -12.90
N MET A 508 4.73 -7.02 -14.00
CA MET A 508 3.90 -7.83 -14.91
C MET A 508 3.32 -9.04 -14.17
N GLU A 509 4.17 -9.78 -13.45
CA GLU A 509 3.78 -10.97 -12.71
C GLU A 509 2.75 -10.67 -11.62
N SER A 510 2.93 -9.58 -10.88
CA SER A 510 2.05 -9.19 -9.78
C SER A 510 0.76 -8.49 -10.23
N SER A 511 0.61 -8.20 -11.52
CA SER A 511 -0.55 -7.47 -12.04
C SER A 511 -1.77 -8.32 -12.32
N TRP A 512 -1.65 -9.66 -12.31
CA TRP A 512 -2.75 -10.57 -12.60
C TRP A 512 -2.79 -11.86 -11.79
N TYR A 513 -1.83 -12.06 -10.86
CA TYR A 513 -1.72 -13.30 -10.07
C TYR A 513 -2.98 -13.64 -9.27
N PHE A 514 -3.72 -12.64 -8.82
CA PHE A 514 -4.99 -12.79 -8.12
C PHE A 514 -6.07 -13.45 -9.00
N PHE A 515 -6.04 -13.28 -10.32
CA PHE A 515 -6.88 -14.04 -11.25
C PHE A 515 -6.35 -15.47 -11.45
N ARG A 516 -5.04 -15.64 -11.52
CA ARG A 516 -4.45 -16.98 -11.70
C ARG A 516 -4.76 -17.91 -10.52
N TYR A 517 -4.80 -17.39 -9.30
CA TYR A 517 -5.20 -18.19 -8.14
C TYR A 517 -6.59 -18.79 -8.23
N MET A 518 -7.49 -18.21 -9.00
CA MET A 518 -8.85 -18.72 -9.19
C MET A 518 -8.87 -20.08 -9.90
N SER A 519 -7.90 -20.32 -10.79
CA SER A 519 -7.72 -21.57 -11.53
C SER A 519 -6.25 -21.84 -11.88
N PRO A 520 -5.37 -22.10 -10.89
CA PRO A 520 -3.93 -22.10 -11.12
C PRO A 520 -3.44 -23.23 -12.03
N LYS A 521 -4.22 -24.29 -12.17
CA LYS A 521 -3.90 -25.45 -13.00
C LYS A 521 -4.58 -25.42 -14.38
N PHE A 522 -5.32 -24.34 -14.68
CA PHE A 522 -6.00 -24.21 -15.98
C PHE A 522 -4.98 -24.06 -17.11
N SER A 523 -5.02 -24.97 -18.09
CA SER A 523 -4.03 -25.07 -19.17
C SER A 523 -4.44 -24.42 -20.48
N ASP A 524 -5.73 -24.01 -20.60
CA ASP A 524 -6.29 -23.50 -21.86
C ASP A 524 -6.38 -21.96 -21.90
N GLY A 525 -5.88 -21.29 -20.86
CA GLY A 525 -5.89 -19.83 -20.78
C GLY A 525 -5.34 -19.27 -19.47
N MET A 526 -5.35 -17.95 -19.33
CA MET A 526 -4.88 -17.25 -18.13
C MET A 526 -5.71 -17.62 -16.90
N VAL A 527 -7.03 -17.69 -17.06
CA VAL A 527 -8.01 -18.00 -16.02
C VAL A 527 -9.22 -18.70 -16.63
N SER A 528 -9.79 -19.65 -15.93
CA SER A 528 -11.06 -20.28 -16.30
C SER A 528 -12.21 -19.28 -16.21
N ALA A 529 -13.04 -19.20 -17.24
CA ALA A 529 -14.21 -18.32 -17.26
C ALA A 529 -15.20 -18.63 -16.14
N GLU A 530 -15.39 -19.91 -15.80
CA GLU A 530 -16.25 -20.36 -14.70
C GLU A 530 -15.71 -19.90 -13.35
N SER A 531 -14.41 -20.11 -13.09
CA SER A 531 -13.76 -19.68 -11.85
C SER A 531 -13.74 -18.15 -11.72
N ALA A 532 -13.43 -17.43 -12.79
CA ALA A 532 -13.46 -15.97 -12.81
C ALA A 532 -14.87 -15.41 -12.51
N LYS A 533 -15.91 -16.06 -13.05
CA LYS A 533 -17.31 -15.67 -12.79
C LYS A 533 -17.70 -15.92 -11.33
N TYR A 534 -17.30 -17.05 -10.75
CA TYR A 534 -17.63 -17.40 -9.37
C TYR A 534 -16.90 -16.52 -8.36
N TRP A 535 -15.56 -16.43 -8.46
CA TRP A 535 -14.75 -15.68 -7.49
C TRP A 535 -14.80 -14.17 -7.69
N GLY A 536 -15.03 -13.70 -8.92
CA GLY A 536 -15.15 -12.28 -9.27
C GLY A 536 -13.94 -11.45 -8.88
N ALA A 537 -14.16 -10.29 -8.25
CA ALA A 537 -13.10 -9.51 -7.64
C ALA A 537 -12.66 -10.10 -6.29
N VAL A 538 -11.44 -9.80 -5.86
CA VAL A 538 -10.96 -10.11 -4.51
C VAL A 538 -11.79 -9.31 -3.50
N ASP A 539 -12.42 -9.99 -2.54
CA ASP A 539 -13.28 -9.33 -1.54
C ASP A 539 -12.46 -8.52 -0.54
N GLN A 540 -11.29 -9.04 -0.12
CA GLN A 540 -10.37 -8.35 0.79
C GLN A 540 -8.94 -8.50 0.31
N TYR A 541 -8.26 -7.38 0.06
CA TYR A 541 -6.85 -7.31 -0.26
C TYR A 541 -6.06 -6.66 0.87
N ILE A 542 -4.91 -7.22 1.20
CA ILE A 542 -4.10 -6.77 2.35
C ILE A 542 -2.64 -6.67 1.93
N GLY A 543 -2.02 -5.51 2.18
CA GLY A 543 -0.62 -5.29 1.87
C GLY A 543 -0.07 -3.98 2.41
N GLY A 544 1.21 -3.71 2.18
CA GLY A 544 1.85 -2.48 2.60
C GLY A 544 1.45 -1.26 1.77
N ILE A 545 1.44 -0.09 2.40
CA ILE A 545 1.14 1.20 1.73
C ILE A 545 2.14 1.53 0.62
N GLU A 546 3.35 0.97 0.63
CA GLU A 546 4.38 1.15 -0.39
C GLU A 546 3.93 0.70 -1.79
N HIS A 547 2.91 -0.15 -1.87
CA HIS A 547 2.32 -0.64 -3.12
C HIS A 547 1.13 0.19 -3.62
N ALA A 548 0.79 1.27 -2.92
CA ALA A 548 -0.39 2.10 -3.18
C ALA A 548 -0.43 2.70 -4.60
N ILE A 549 0.72 2.93 -5.22
CA ILE A 549 0.83 3.51 -6.55
C ILE A 549 1.06 2.41 -7.59
N LEU A 550 2.32 1.97 -7.77
CA LEU A 550 2.70 1.16 -8.93
C LEU A 550 1.97 -0.18 -9.01
N HIS A 551 2.11 -1.04 -8.01
CA HIS A 551 1.49 -2.35 -8.02
C HIS A 551 -0.04 -2.27 -8.17
N LEU A 552 -0.70 -1.45 -7.33
CA LEU A 552 -2.16 -1.34 -7.35
C LEU A 552 -2.67 -0.71 -8.65
N LEU A 553 -1.97 0.29 -9.19
CA LEU A 553 -2.33 0.90 -10.46
C LEU A 553 -2.22 -0.10 -11.61
N TYR A 554 -1.13 -0.87 -11.66
CA TYR A 554 -0.91 -1.87 -12.71
C TYR A 554 -1.88 -3.06 -12.58
N ALA A 555 -2.21 -3.49 -11.36
CA ALA A 555 -3.24 -4.50 -11.13
C ALA A 555 -4.62 -4.04 -11.63
N ARG A 556 -4.98 -2.79 -11.42
CA ARG A 556 -6.21 -2.18 -11.94
C ARG A 556 -6.18 -2.09 -13.46
N PHE A 557 -5.06 -1.67 -14.03
CA PHE A 557 -4.86 -1.61 -15.48
C PHE A 557 -4.97 -2.98 -16.14
N PHE A 558 -4.30 -4.00 -15.60
CA PHE A 558 -4.38 -5.37 -16.12
C PHE A 558 -5.78 -5.94 -16.04
N THR A 559 -6.51 -5.64 -14.97
CA THR A 559 -7.93 -6.05 -14.86
C THR A 559 -8.75 -5.51 -16.03
N LYS A 560 -8.57 -4.24 -16.40
CA LYS A 560 -9.26 -3.64 -17.54
C LYS A 560 -8.82 -4.24 -18.87
N LEU A 561 -7.54 -4.53 -19.05
CA LEU A 561 -7.04 -5.23 -20.25
C LEU A 561 -7.64 -6.62 -20.36
N MET A 562 -7.65 -7.40 -19.28
CA MET A 562 -8.21 -8.76 -19.28
C MET A 562 -9.73 -8.74 -19.46
N ARG A 563 -10.44 -7.76 -18.92
CA ARG A 563 -11.86 -7.52 -19.17
C ARG A 563 -12.12 -7.26 -20.64
N ASP A 564 -11.36 -6.37 -21.26
CA ASP A 564 -11.53 -6.00 -22.67
C ASP A 564 -11.17 -7.14 -23.63
N GLU A 565 -10.32 -8.07 -23.20
CA GLU A 565 -10.05 -9.35 -23.90
C GLU A 565 -11.11 -10.43 -23.61
N GLY A 566 -12.12 -10.15 -22.80
CA GLY A 566 -13.19 -11.09 -22.47
C GLY A 566 -12.78 -12.20 -21.47
N LEU A 567 -11.67 -12.04 -20.78
CA LEU A 567 -11.13 -13.05 -19.85
C LEU A 567 -11.76 -12.99 -18.46
N VAL A 568 -12.15 -11.79 -18.03
CA VAL A 568 -12.80 -11.52 -16.76
C VAL A 568 -13.95 -10.54 -16.97
N ASN A 569 -14.87 -10.45 -16.01
CA ASN A 569 -16.09 -9.62 -16.09
C ASN A 569 -16.19 -8.58 -14.96
N VAL A 570 -15.07 -8.16 -14.42
CA VAL A 570 -14.97 -7.16 -13.37
C VAL A 570 -14.19 -5.93 -13.86
N ASP A 571 -14.53 -4.75 -13.36
CA ASP A 571 -13.85 -3.48 -13.70
C ASP A 571 -12.64 -3.21 -12.82
N GLU A 572 -12.70 -3.67 -11.56
CA GLU A 572 -11.68 -3.47 -10.54
C GLU A 572 -11.30 -4.78 -9.87
N PRO A 573 -10.02 -4.98 -9.51
CA PRO A 573 -9.55 -6.25 -8.98
C PRO A 573 -9.92 -6.51 -7.51
N PHE A 574 -10.03 -5.44 -6.69
CA PHE A 574 -10.14 -5.54 -5.24
C PHE A 574 -11.29 -4.68 -4.72
N GLU A 575 -12.23 -5.30 -4.01
CA GLU A 575 -13.38 -4.62 -3.42
C GLU A 575 -12.97 -3.79 -2.19
N ARG A 576 -12.29 -4.42 -1.26
CA ARG A 576 -11.81 -3.78 -0.03
C ARG A 576 -10.30 -3.90 0.10
N LEU A 577 -9.63 -2.78 0.40
CA LEU A 577 -8.20 -2.71 0.61
C LEU A 577 -7.89 -2.34 2.05
N LEU A 578 -7.04 -3.14 2.70
CA LEU A 578 -6.45 -2.81 3.99
C LEU A 578 -4.95 -2.59 3.78
N THR A 579 -4.48 -1.39 4.08
CA THR A 579 -3.06 -1.07 4.09
C THR A 579 -2.51 -1.25 5.49
N GLN A 580 -1.64 -2.26 5.67
CA GLN A 580 -1.04 -2.53 6.97
C GLN A 580 0.05 -1.51 7.32
N GLY A 581 0.13 -1.17 8.62
CA GLY A 581 1.25 -0.40 9.16
C GLY A 581 2.52 -1.23 9.30
N MET A 582 3.66 -0.57 9.29
CA MET A 582 4.96 -1.21 9.41
C MET A 582 5.22 -1.77 10.82
N VAL A 583 6.02 -2.83 10.90
CA VAL A 583 6.63 -3.26 12.17
C VAL A 583 7.94 -2.50 12.31
N VAL A 584 8.06 -1.75 13.41
CA VAL A 584 9.22 -0.91 13.71
C VAL A 584 9.91 -1.38 14.98
N CYS A 585 11.22 -1.17 15.03
CA CYS A 585 12.03 -1.51 16.19
C CYS A 585 13.15 -0.49 16.37
N GLU A 586 13.62 -0.35 17.58
CA GLU A 586 14.72 0.54 17.86
C GLU A 586 16.01 0.08 17.17
N THR A 587 16.87 1.04 16.78
CA THR A 587 18.12 0.79 16.05
C THR A 587 19.31 1.24 16.88
N TYR A 588 20.37 0.44 16.81
CA TYR A 588 21.63 0.68 17.53
C TYR A 588 22.81 0.53 16.59
N TYR A 589 23.84 1.38 16.75
CA TYR A 589 25.04 1.26 15.93
C TYR A 589 26.30 1.68 16.71
N ARG A 590 27.46 1.30 16.16
CA ARG A 590 28.77 1.89 16.45
C ARG A 590 29.35 2.47 15.17
N GLU A 591 30.11 3.54 15.31
CA GLU A 591 30.93 4.04 14.20
C GLU A 591 32.14 3.13 14.03
N ASN A 592 32.44 2.78 12.77
CA ASN A 592 33.64 2.01 12.43
C ASN A 592 34.79 2.92 12.00
N ASP A 593 35.99 2.35 11.91
CA ASP A 593 37.23 3.08 11.57
C ASP A 593 37.23 3.76 10.19
N LYS A 594 36.24 3.44 9.35
CA LYS A 594 36.05 4.00 7.99
C LYS A 594 34.98 5.10 7.94
N GLY A 595 34.43 5.52 9.08
CA GLY A 595 33.36 6.50 9.19
C GLY A 595 31.97 5.97 8.81
N GLY A 596 31.83 4.64 8.69
CA GLY A 596 30.55 3.97 8.50
C GLY A 596 29.89 3.54 9.81
N LYS A 597 28.65 3.05 9.74
CA LYS A 597 27.88 2.54 10.88
C LYS A 597 27.81 1.03 10.85
N ASP A 598 28.24 0.38 11.92
CA ASP A 598 28.03 -1.04 12.16
C ASP A 598 26.77 -1.20 13.01
N TRP A 599 25.71 -1.69 12.36
CA TRP A 599 24.40 -1.86 12.99
C TRP A 599 24.39 -3.09 13.88
N ILE A 600 23.87 -2.92 15.10
CA ILE A 600 23.89 -3.92 16.18
C ILE A 600 22.45 -4.38 16.42
N ASN A 601 22.26 -5.69 16.52
CA ASN A 601 20.93 -6.25 16.79
C ASN A 601 20.44 -5.82 18.18
N PRO A 602 19.19 -5.36 18.31
CA PRO A 602 18.61 -4.98 19.61
C PRO A 602 18.70 -6.07 20.69
N ALA A 603 18.65 -7.34 20.31
CA ALA A 603 18.80 -8.46 21.24
C ALA A 603 20.17 -8.53 21.92
N ASP A 604 21.21 -7.95 21.29
CA ASP A 604 22.59 -7.95 21.80
C ASP A 604 22.92 -6.70 22.65
N VAL A 605 21.93 -5.84 22.87
CA VAL A 605 22.09 -4.56 23.57
C VAL A 605 21.47 -4.63 24.97
N GLU A 606 22.19 -4.09 25.94
CA GLU A 606 21.69 -3.85 27.30
C GLU A 606 21.42 -2.36 27.50
N LEU A 607 20.19 -2.04 27.97
CA LEU A 607 19.73 -0.67 28.16
C LEU A 607 19.73 -0.26 29.62
N THR A 608 20.08 1.00 29.89
CA THR A 608 19.87 1.65 31.19
C THR A 608 18.77 2.69 31.04
N PHE A 609 17.84 2.71 32.00
CA PHE A 609 16.66 3.58 31.97
C PHE A 609 16.73 4.68 33.03
N ASP A 610 16.11 5.82 32.77
CA ASP A 610 15.87 6.88 33.76
C ASP A 610 14.68 6.52 34.66
N ASP A 611 14.44 7.39 35.67
CA ASP A 611 13.33 7.25 36.63
C ASP A 611 11.93 7.30 35.96
N LYS A 612 11.86 7.74 34.69
CA LYS A 612 10.64 7.80 33.87
C LYS A 612 10.54 6.63 32.88
N GLY A 613 11.44 5.67 32.96
CA GLY A 613 11.47 4.48 32.08
C GLY A 613 11.94 4.76 30.67
N ARG A 614 12.67 5.86 30.41
CA ARG A 614 13.23 6.16 29.09
C ARG A 614 14.68 5.66 29.00
N PRO A 615 15.08 5.03 27.88
CA PRO A 615 16.45 4.58 27.71
C PRO A 615 17.41 5.77 27.65
N VAL A 616 18.43 5.77 28.49
CA VAL A 616 19.44 6.84 28.60
C VAL A 616 20.81 6.41 28.11
N SER A 617 21.11 5.12 28.15
CA SER A 617 22.35 4.57 27.60
C SER A 617 22.17 3.12 27.17
N ALA A 618 23.03 2.69 26.26
CA ALA A 618 23.05 1.35 25.71
C ALA A 618 24.49 0.84 25.61
N VAL A 619 24.68 -0.43 25.90
CA VAL A 619 25.98 -1.13 25.77
C VAL A 619 25.78 -2.46 25.04
N LEU A 620 26.81 -2.90 24.31
CA LEU A 620 26.78 -4.23 23.68
C LEU A 620 27.10 -5.27 24.77
N LYS A 621 26.24 -6.28 24.91
CA LYS A 621 26.37 -7.35 25.91
C LYS A 621 27.70 -8.10 25.81
N ALA A 622 28.23 -8.26 24.60
CA ALA A 622 29.44 -9.06 24.36
C ALA A 622 30.72 -8.40 24.91
N ASP A 623 30.80 -7.08 24.96
CA ASP A 623 32.03 -6.37 25.34
C ASP A 623 31.82 -5.27 26.40
N GLY A 624 30.54 -4.96 26.73
CA GLY A 624 30.18 -3.93 27.71
C GLY A 624 30.47 -2.51 27.26
N LEU A 625 30.84 -2.29 26.00
CA LEU A 625 31.19 -0.96 25.48
C LEU A 625 29.93 -0.24 24.95
N PRO A 626 29.91 1.11 24.96
CA PRO A 626 28.77 1.90 24.54
C PRO A 626 28.38 1.68 23.09
N VAL A 627 27.06 1.72 22.82
CA VAL A 627 26.46 1.81 21.49
C VAL A 627 25.56 3.03 21.40
N VAL A 628 25.38 3.56 20.19
CA VAL A 628 24.52 4.72 19.94
C VAL A 628 23.09 4.28 19.73
N ILE A 629 22.14 4.88 20.45
CA ILE A 629 20.70 4.70 20.23
C ILE A 629 20.31 5.61 19.06
N SER A 630 19.88 5.03 17.92
CA SER A 630 19.59 5.79 16.68
C SER A 630 18.12 6.15 16.52
N GLY A 631 17.24 5.52 17.28
CA GLY A 631 15.78 5.70 17.19
C GLY A 631 15.04 4.53 16.56
N THR A 632 13.72 4.64 16.55
CA THR A 632 12.81 3.57 16.07
C THR A 632 12.63 3.68 14.57
N GLU A 633 12.95 2.61 13.84
CA GLU A 633 12.83 2.52 12.38
C GLU A 633 12.15 1.22 11.95
N LYS A 634 11.72 1.15 10.68
CA LYS A 634 11.20 -0.08 10.08
C LYS A 634 12.23 -1.22 10.25
N MET A 635 11.76 -2.38 10.66
CA MET A 635 12.61 -3.59 10.72
C MET A 635 13.19 -3.89 9.34
N SER A 636 14.52 -3.98 9.26
CA SER A 636 15.23 -4.28 8.01
C SER A 636 16.55 -5.02 8.26
N LYS A 637 16.97 -5.80 7.27
CA LYS A 637 18.27 -6.49 7.29
C LYS A 637 19.44 -5.51 7.32
N SER A 638 19.30 -4.38 6.62
CA SER A 638 20.36 -3.36 6.52
C SER A 638 20.61 -2.62 7.85
N LYS A 639 19.59 -2.52 8.69
CA LYS A 639 19.66 -1.91 10.03
C LYS A 639 19.88 -2.94 11.14
N ASN A 640 19.89 -4.22 10.81
CA ASN A 640 20.03 -5.33 11.77
C ASN A 640 19.10 -5.23 12.99
N ASN A 641 17.91 -4.66 12.82
CA ASN A 641 16.92 -4.45 13.89
C ASN A 641 15.71 -5.39 13.77
N GLY A 642 15.81 -6.45 13.00
CA GLY A 642 14.75 -7.45 12.82
C GLY A 642 14.77 -8.52 13.90
N VAL A 643 13.59 -9.05 14.22
CA VAL A 643 13.40 -10.27 15.03
C VAL A 643 13.13 -11.44 14.09
N ASP A 644 13.79 -12.57 14.30
CA ASP A 644 13.54 -13.79 13.52
C ASP A 644 12.21 -14.43 13.97
N PRO A 645 11.21 -14.54 13.08
CA PRO A 645 9.94 -15.19 13.40
C PRO A 645 10.09 -16.63 13.89
N GLN A 646 11.06 -17.36 13.37
CA GLN A 646 11.26 -18.76 13.74
C GLN A 646 11.75 -18.91 15.18
N GLU A 647 12.64 -18.03 15.64
CA GLU A 647 13.09 -17.99 17.02
C GLU A 647 11.95 -17.68 17.97
N LEU A 648 11.09 -16.75 17.59
CA LEU A 648 9.90 -16.38 18.36
C LEU A 648 8.91 -17.55 18.48
N ILE A 649 8.63 -18.24 17.36
CA ILE A 649 7.75 -19.42 17.33
C ILE A 649 8.32 -20.53 18.19
N ASN A 650 9.62 -20.80 18.10
CA ASN A 650 10.29 -21.83 18.89
C ASN A 650 10.24 -21.54 20.40
N ALA A 651 10.35 -20.27 20.79
CA ALA A 651 10.34 -19.84 22.18
C ALA A 651 8.93 -19.78 22.81
N TYR A 652 7.94 -19.28 22.08
CA TYR A 652 6.61 -18.93 22.61
C TYR A 652 5.45 -19.59 21.87
N GLY A 653 5.67 -20.18 20.68
CA GLY A 653 4.63 -20.70 19.81
C GLY A 653 4.08 -19.70 18.81
N ALA A 654 3.41 -20.22 17.79
CA ALA A 654 2.81 -19.43 16.71
C ALA A 654 1.64 -18.55 17.21
N ASP A 655 0.79 -19.07 18.08
CA ASP A 655 -0.35 -18.32 18.63
C ASP A 655 0.08 -17.10 19.43
N THR A 656 1.20 -17.16 20.15
CA THR A 656 1.76 -15.99 20.85
C THR A 656 2.20 -14.92 19.86
N ALA A 657 2.89 -15.28 18.79
CA ALA A 657 3.31 -14.36 17.74
C ALA A 657 2.09 -13.70 17.06
N ARG A 658 1.07 -14.49 16.72
CA ARG A 658 -0.18 -14.00 16.11
C ARG A 658 -0.93 -13.06 17.04
N LEU A 659 -1.07 -13.43 18.31
CA LEU A 659 -1.76 -12.60 19.31
C LEU A 659 -1.07 -11.25 19.50
N PHE A 660 0.26 -11.24 19.66
CA PHE A 660 1.02 -10.01 19.78
C PHE A 660 0.83 -9.11 18.57
N MET A 661 0.94 -9.64 17.34
CA MET A 661 0.75 -8.87 16.11
C MET A 661 -0.63 -8.22 16.00
N MET A 662 -1.67 -8.89 16.50
CA MET A 662 -3.06 -8.40 16.42
C MET A 662 -3.44 -7.49 17.59
N PHE A 663 -2.76 -7.60 18.73
CA PHE A 663 -3.09 -6.84 19.93
C PHE A 663 -2.31 -5.54 20.08
N ALA A 664 -1.07 -5.48 19.63
CA ALA A 664 -0.15 -4.38 19.90
C ALA A 664 -0.55 -3.04 19.25
N ALA A 665 -1.22 -3.08 18.09
CA ALA A 665 -1.69 -1.87 17.39
C ALA A 665 -2.83 -2.22 16.42
N PRO A 666 -3.70 -1.24 16.07
CA PRO A 666 -4.62 -1.38 14.95
C PRO A 666 -3.89 -1.74 13.64
N PRO A 667 -4.51 -2.50 12.73
CA PRO A 667 -3.83 -3.00 11.52
C PRO A 667 -3.18 -1.91 10.65
N GLU A 668 -3.80 -0.74 10.53
CA GLU A 668 -3.32 0.37 9.69
C GLU A 668 -2.17 1.17 10.31
N GLN A 669 -1.97 1.03 11.62
CA GLN A 669 -0.95 1.77 12.36
C GLN A 669 0.36 0.99 12.43
N SER A 670 1.48 1.71 12.53
CA SER A 670 2.77 1.08 12.82
C SER A 670 2.75 0.39 14.17
N LEU A 671 3.38 -0.77 14.22
CA LEU A 671 3.52 -1.58 15.42
C LEU A 671 4.96 -1.49 15.91
N GLU A 672 5.16 -1.01 17.13
CA GLU A 672 6.46 -1.01 17.78
C GLU A 672 6.71 -2.34 18.47
N TRP A 673 7.86 -2.94 18.17
CA TRP A 673 8.27 -4.20 18.79
C TRP A 673 8.48 -4.07 20.30
N SER A 674 7.97 -5.03 21.07
CA SER A 674 8.09 -5.05 22.51
C SER A 674 8.21 -6.50 23.02
N ASP A 675 9.36 -6.87 23.56
CA ASP A 675 9.58 -8.19 24.16
C ASP A 675 8.63 -8.43 25.35
N SER A 676 8.39 -7.40 26.16
CA SER A 676 7.42 -7.49 27.28
C SER A 676 5.99 -7.66 26.78
N GLY A 677 5.65 -7.11 25.61
CA GLY A 677 4.36 -7.31 24.94
C GLY A 677 4.17 -8.75 24.48
N VAL A 678 5.21 -9.37 23.91
CA VAL A 678 5.21 -10.80 23.55
C VAL A 678 5.00 -11.68 24.77
N GLU A 679 5.72 -11.42 25.86
CA GLU A 679 5.55 -12.15 27.14
C GLU A 679 4.14 -11.95 27.70
N GLY A 680 3.57 -10.74 27.58
CA GLY A 680 2.19 -10.45 27.97
C GLY A 680 1.17 -11.28 27.17
N ALA A 681 1.36 -11.40 25.86
CA ALA A 681 0.54 -12.26 25.01
C ALA A 681 0.63 -13.73 25.43
N HIS A 682 1.83 -14.22 25.69
CA HIS A 682 2.03 -15.60 26.18
C HIS A 682 1.37 -15.85 27.53
N ARG A 683 1.46 -14.90 28.47
CA ARG A 683 0.76 -14.97 29.77
C ARG A 683 -0.76 -15.05 29.61
N PHE A 684 -1.32 -14.30 28.66
CA PHE A 684 -2.76 -14.37 28.39
C PHE A 684 -3.18 -15.74 27.88
N LEU A 685 -2.42 -16.36 26.96
CA LEU A 685 -2.72 -17.70 26.46
C LEU A 685 -2.62 -18.76 27.59
N ARG A 686 -1.64 -18.64 28.46
CA ARG A 686 -1.53 -19.50 29.66
C ARG A 686 -2.71 -19.33 30.62
N ARG A 687 -3.20 -18.08 30.79
CA ARG A 687 -4.40 -17.80 31.58
C ARG A 687 -5.63 -18.45 30.96
N LEU A 688 -5.85 -18.26 29.64
CA LEU A 688 -6.98 -18.87 28.93
C LEU A 688 -6.98 -20.39 29.08
N TRP A 689 -5.83 -21.02 28.88
CA TRP A 689 -5.65 -22.45 29.07
C TRP A 689 -6.02 -22.90 30.50
N ARG A 690 -5.49 -22.23 31.50
CA ARG A 690 -5.73 -22.51 32.92
C ARG A 690 -7.22 -22.31 33.28
N THR A 691 -7.87 -21.26 32.80
CA THR A 691 -9.29 -21.01 33.05
C THR A 691 -10.15 -22.21 32.59
N VAL A 692 -9.90 -22.72 31.40
CA VAL A 692 -10.61 -23.88 30.87
C VAL A 692 -10.24 -25.17 31.65
N TYR A 693 -8.97 -25.33 31.95
CA TYR A 693 -8.50 -26.50 32.75
C TYR A 693 -9.19 -26.58 34.13
N GLU A 694 -9.21 -25.48 34.89
CA GLU A 694 -9.84 -25.40 36.20
C GLU A 694 -11.36 -25.62 36.11
N TYR A 695 -12.00 -25.12 35.07
CA TYR A 695 -13.41 -25.36 34.80
C TYR A 695 -13.69 -26.87 34.59
N LEU A 696 -12.92 -27.52 33.74
CA LEU A 696 -13.09 -28.96 33.43
C LEU A 696 -12.77 -29.86 34.62
N LYS A 697 -11.77 -29.48 35.43
CA LYS A 697 -11.38 -30.24 36.66
C LYS A 697 -12.53 -30.31 37.68
N GLN A 698 -13.45 -29.36 37.69
CA GLN A 698 -14.57 -29.29 38.64
C GLN A 698 -15.79 -30.15 38.25
N GLY A 699 -15.68 -31.09 37.31
CA GLY A 699 -16.78 -31.98 36.95
C GLY A 699 -16.97 -32.20 35.45
N GLY A 700 -15.97 -31.83 34.62
CA GLY A 700 -16.00 -31.99 33.17
C GLY A 700 -16.88 -30.95 32.44
N ALA A 701 -16.98 -31.12 31.12
CA ALA A 701 -17.84 -30.29 30.29
C ALA A 701 -19.34 -30.59 30.51
N VAL A 702 -20.19 -29.58 30.48
CA VAL A 702 -21.65 -29.69 30.55
C VAL A 702 -22.28 -29.08 29.32
N LYS A 703 -23.59 -29.25 29.15
CA LYS A 703 -24.29 -28.55 28.08
C LYS A 703 -24.30 -27.02 28.35
N ALA A 704 -23.95 -26.23 27.35
CA ALA A 704 -24.00 -24.77 27.41
C ALA A 704 -25.43 -24.30 27.72
N PHE A 705 -25.54 -23.23 28.49
CA PHE A 705 -26.85 -22.63 28.82
C PHE A 705 -27.59 -22.25 27.53
N ALA A 706 -28.85 -22.63 27.49
CA ALA A 706 -29.79 -22.26 26.44
C ALA A 706 -31.20 -22.10 27.03
N GLY A 707 -31.90 -21.10 26.61
CA GLY A 707 -33.27 -20.86 27.06
C GLY A 707 -33.48 -19.60 27.87
N ASN A 708 -34.62 -19.57 28.61
CA ASN A 708 -35.02 -18.38 29.37
C ASN A 708 -34.13 -18.16 30.60
N GLN A 709 -33.57 -16.96 30.72
CA GLN A 709 -32.65 -16.58 31.81
C GLN A 709 -33.37 -16.08 33.07
N ASP A 710 -34.73 -16.02 33.12
CA ASP A 710 -35.47 -15.46 34.25
C ASP A 710 -35.12 -16.11 35.58
N GLY A 711 -34.84 -17.41 35.61
CA GLY A 711 -34.44 -18.17 36.78
C GLY A 711 -32.96 -18.05 37.20
N LEU A 712 -32.14 -17.37 36.47
CA LEU A 712 -30.70 -17.17 36.79
C LEU A 712 -30.54 -16.12 37.91
N SER A 713 -29.48 -16.29 38.73
CA SER A 713 -29.06 -15.23 39.64
C SER A 713 -28.67 -13.95 38.89
N LYS A 714 -28.64 -12.83 39.62
CA LYS A 714 -28.24 -11.54 39.04
C LYS A 714 -26.82 -11.61 38.44
N GLU A 715 -25.88 -12.21 39.15
CA GLU A 715 -24.48 -12.34 38.73
C GLU A 715 -24.37 -13.13 37.44
N LEU A 716 -25.17 -14.20 37.30
CA LEU A 716 -25.19 -15.01 36.07
C LEU A 716 -25.84 -14.25 34.90
N LYS A 717 -26.89 -13.48 35.15
CA LYS A 717 -27.50 -12.58 34.15
C LYS A 717 -26.51 -11.50 33.68
N ASP A 718 -25.77 -10.89 34.60
CA ASP A 718 -24.75 -9.88 34.30
C ASP A 718 -23.61 -10.47 33.49
N LEU A 719 -23.17 -11.71 33.80
CA LEU A 719 -22.15 -12.42 33.01
C LEU A 719 -22.65 -12.73 31.59
N ARG A 720 -23.91 -13.18 31.44
CA ARG A 720 -24.48 -13.42 30.11
C ARG A 720 -24.66 -12.11 29.32
N HIS A 721 -25.05 -11.01 29.98
CA HIS A 721 -25.09 -9.70 29.36
C HIS A 721 -23.72 -9.30 28.84
N LYS A 722 -22.67 -9.48 29.64
CA LYS A 722 -21.28 -9.21 29.20
C LYS A 722 -20.88 -10.11 28.04
N LEU A 723 -21.21 -11.41 28.06
CA LEU A 723 -20.95 -12.33 26.98
C LEU A 723 -21.56 -11.89 25.66
N HIS A 724 -22.87 -11.61 25.64
CA HIS A 724 -23.58 -11.31 24.40
C HIS A 724 -23.27 -9.90 23.87
N SER A 725 -23.04 -8.92 24.76
CA SER A 725 -22.55 -7.60 24.36
C SER A 725 -21.12 -7.65 23.79
N THR A 726 -20.25 -8.51 24.35
CA THR A 726 -18.90 -8.78 23.82
C THR A 726 -18.97 -9.46 22.45
N THR A 727 -19.85 -10.45 22.28
CA THR A 727 -20.06 -11.14 21.00
C THR A 727 -20.50 -10.17 19.91
N ALA A 728 -21.46 -9.29 20.19
CA ALA A 728 -21.91 -8.27 19.23
C ALA A 728 -20.78 -7.31 18.86
N LYS A 729 -20.02 -6.83 19.85
CA LYS A 729 -18.88 -5.94 19.63
C LYS A 729 -17.78 -6.58 18.78
N ILE A 730 -17.38 -7.81 19.08
CA ILE A 730 -16.33 -8.51 18.34
C ILE A 730 -16.76 -8.83 16.92
N SER A 731 -18.04 -9.17 16.70
CA SER A 731 -18.58 -9.38 15.37
C SER A 731 -18.45 -8.12 14.49
N ASP A 732 -18.71 -6.95 15.06
CA ASP A 732 -18.50 -5.65 14.39
C ASP A 732 -17.00 -5.34 14.21
N ASP A 733 -16.19 -5.61 15.24
CA ASP A 733 -14.73 -5.38 15.19
C ASP A 733 -14.05 -6.20 14.09
N TYR A 734 -14.43 -7.45 13.86
CA TYR A 734 -13.87 -8.28 12.77
C TYR A 734 -14.49 -7.95 11.40
N GLY A 735 -15.80 -7.82 11.32
CA GLY A 735 -16.52 -7.73 10.06
C GLY A 735 -16.44 -6.35 9.40
N ARG A 736 -16.74 -5.30 10.13
CA ARG A 736 -16.86 -3.93 9.61
C ARG A 736 -15.64 -3.08 9.94
N ARG A 737 -15.26 -3.03 11.22
CA ARG A 737 -14.21 -2.11 11.71
C ARG A 737 -12.79 -2.61 11.42
N GLN A 738 -12.58 -3.93 11.36
CA GLN A 738 -11.27 -4.58 11.22
C GLN A 738 -10.27 -4.10 12.29
N GLN A 739 -10.73 -4.06 13.56
CA GLN A 739 -9.97 -3.62 14.73
C GLN A 739 -9.78 -4.81 15.69
N PHE A 740 -8.70 -5.58 15.48
CA PHE A 740 -8.50 -6.84 16.20
C PHE A 740 -8.03 -6.65 17.64
N ASN A 741 -7.28 -5.58 17.92
CA ASN A 741 -6.83 -5.23 19.26
C ASN A 741 -7.99 -5.00 20.23
N THR A 742 -9.06 -4.31 19.78
CA THR A 742 -10.26 -4.06 20.59
C THR A 742 -11.09 -5.32 20.81
N ALA A 743 -11.11 -6.23 19.83
CA ALA A 743 -11.74 -7.55 19.98
C ALA A 743 -11.03 -8.40 21.05
N ILE A 744 -9.70 -8.44 21.04
CA ILE A 744 -8.91 -9.17 22.04
C ILE A 744 -9.14 -8.59 23.44
N ALA A 745 -9.12 -7.26 23.58
CA ALA A 745 -9.40 -6.59 24.86
C ALA A 745 -10.80 -6.93 25.39
N ALA A 746 -11.79 -7.00 24.53
CA ALA A 746 -13.16 -7.35 24.90
C ALA A 746 -13.26 -8.78 25.47
N VAL A 747 -12.52 -9.74 24.89
CA VAL A 747 -12.46 -11.10 25.46
C VAL A 747 -11.75 -11.11 26.81
N MET A 748 -10.66 -10.35 26.96
CA MET A 748 -9.97 -10.22 28.25
C MET A 748 -10.90 -9.68 29.35
N GLU A 749 -11.71 -8.67 29.04
CA GLU A 749 -12.72 -8.13 29.96
C GLU A 749 -13.81 -9.14 30.30
N LEU A 750 -14.27 -9.93 29.31
CA LEU A 750 -15.23 -11.01 29.53
C LEU A 750 -14.67 -12.05 30.52
N LEU A 751 -13.44 -12.48 30.34
CA LEU A 751 -12.77 -13.42 31.25
C LEU A 751 -12.54 -12.81 32.64
N ASN A 752 -12.28 -11.49 32.75
CA ASN A 752 -12.21 -10.82 34.06
C ASN A 752 -13.57 -10.85 34.80
N GLN A 753 -14.69 -10.72 34.07
CA GLN A 753 -16.02 -10.85 34.66
C GLN A 753 -16.33 -12.30 35.04
N TYR A 754 -15.93 -13.25 34.18
CA TYR A 754 -16.05 -14.68 34.46
C TYR A 754 -15.33 -15.08 35.77
N ASP A 755 -14.09 -14.66 35.97
CA ASP A 755 -13.29 -14.97 37.15
C ASP A 755 -13.91 -14.44 38.45
N LYS A 756 -14.73 -13.39 38.38
CA LYS A 756 -15.41 -12.78 39.54
C LYS A 756 -16.82 -13.36 39.82
N THR A 757 -17.32 -14.21 38.92
CA THR A 757 -18.69 -14.75 39.02
C THR A 757 -18.65 -16.14 39.62
N ASP A 758 -19.48 -16.40 40.63
CA ASP A 758 -19.66 -17.75 41.15
C ASP A 758 -20.42 -18.64 40.14
N THR A 759 -19.74 -19.58 39.57
CA THR A 759 -20.26 -20.54 38.58
C THR A 759 -20.38 -21.97 39.13
N GLY A 760 -20.37 -22.15 40.46
CA GLY A 760 -20.37 -23.46 41.10
C GLY A 760 -21.73 -24.22 41.08
N SER A 761 -22.83 -23.53 40.90
CA SER A 761 -24.15 -24.15 40.78
C SER A 761 -24.33 -24.85 39.40
N GLU A 762 -25.34 -25.73 39.28
CA GLU A 762 -25.68 -26.35 37.99
C GLU A 762 -25.96 -25.34 36.89
N GLN A 763 -26.75 -24.29 37.15
CA GLN A 763 -26.98 -23.19 36.24
C GLN A 763 -25.72 -22.37 35.99
N GLY A 764 -24.90 -22.14 37.02
CA GLY A 764 -23.61 -21.47 36.92
C GLY A 764 -22.64 -22.19 35.98
N ARG A 765 -22.56 -23.50 36.09
CA ARG A 765 -21.74 -24.33 35.19
C ARG A 765 -22.22 -24.31 33.74
N ALA A 766 -23.55 -24.31 33.53
CA ALA A 766 -24.09 -24.19 32.17
C ALA A 766 -23.77 -22.82 31.54
N VAL A 767 -23.86 -21.73 32.31
CA VAL A 767 -23.45 -20.38 31.86
C VAL A 767 -21.95 -20.31 31.65
N ALA A 768 -21.14 -20.91 32.53
CA ALA A 768 -19.69 -20.99 32.34
C ALA A 768 -19.30 -21.71 31.03
N GLN A 769 -19.97 -22.83 30.75
CA GLN A 769 -19.78 -23.52 29.45
C GLN A 769 -20.13 -22.63 28.26
N GLU A 770 -21.25 -21.91 28.31
CA GLU A 770 -21.65 -20.96 27.26
C GLU A 770 -20.58 -19.88 27.05
N VAL A 771 -20.05 -19.30 28.13
CA VAL A 771 -19.00 -18.26 28.08
C VAL A 771 -17.70 -18.80 27.47
N LEU A 772 -17.25 -19.96 27.94
CA LEU A 772 -15.97 -20.54 27.48
C LEU A 772 -16.04 -21.03 26.05
N GLU A 773 -17.16 -21.64 25.64
CA GLU A 773 -17.35 -22.01 24.22
C GLU A 773 -17.39 -20.80 23.31
N ALA A 774 -18.04 -19.72 23.73
CA ALA A 774 -18.07 -18.47 22.95
C ALA A 774 -16.68 -17.81 22.89
N ALA A 775 -15.97 -17.70 24.02
CA ALA A 775 -14.64 -17.10 24.08
C ALA A 775 -13.65 -17.82 23.14
N VAL A 776 -13.69 -19.14 23.13
CA VAL A 776 -12.82 -19.95 22.24
C VAL A 776 -13.16 -19.71 20.78
N ARG A 777 -14.44 -19.64 20.39
CA ARG A 777 -14.83 -19.35 18.99
C ARG A 777 -14.51 -17.93 18.59
N LEU A 778 -14.67 -16.96 19.48
CA LEU A 778 -14.35 -15.54 19.23
C LEU A 778 -12.84 -15.32 19.04
N LEU A 779 -11.98 -16.10 19.69
CA LEU A 779 -10.53 -16.03 19.61
C LEU A 779 -9.92 -16.92 18.52
N TRP A 780 -10.64 -17.92 18.02
CA TRP A 780 -10.11 -18.86 17.03
C TRP A 780 -9.52 -18.20 15.79
N PRO A 781 -10.07 -17.12 15.23
CA PRO A 781 -9.45 -16.41 14.11
C PRO A 781 -8.02 -15.91 14.40
N ILE A 782 -7.74 -15.53 15.64
CA ILE A 782 -6.45 -14.95 16.04
C ILE A 782 -5.48 -16.01 16.53
N VAL A 783 -5.93 -16.89 17.45
CA VAL A 783 -5.11 -17.94 18.10
C VAL A 783 -5.72 -19.31 17.87
N PRO A 784 -5.65 -19.80 16.62
CA PRO A 784 -6.44 -20.96 16.21
C PRO A 784 -6.00 -22.27 16.87
N HIS A 785 -4.71 -22.44 17.18
CA HIS A 785 -4.19 -23.71 17.71
C HIS A 785 -4.69 -23.98 19.15
N ILE A 786 -4.52 -23.01 20.04
CA ILE A 786 -5.00 -23.15 21.42
C ILE A 786 -6.53 -23.31 21.44
N CYS A 787 -7.25 -22.54 20.64
CA CYS A 787 -8.70 -22.59 20.55
C CYS A 787 -9.19 -23.94 20.02
N GLU A 788 -8.51 -24.53 19.02
CA GLU A 788 -8.85 -25.86 18.50
C GLU A 788 -8.74 -26.91 19.59
N THR A 789 -7.68 -26.86 20.38
CA THR A 789 -7.44 -27.80 21.48
C THR A 789 -8.48 -27.63 22.61
N LEU A 790 -8.70 -26.38 23.03
CA LEU A 790 -9.69 -26.07 24.08
C LEU A 790 -11.12 -26.42 23.66
N TRP A 791 -11.48 -26.20 22.41
CA TRP A 791 -12.79 -26.59 21.90
C TRP A 791 -12.99 -28.10 21.93
N SER A 792 -11.99 -28.85 21.53
CA SER A 792 -12.05 -30.32 21.60
C SER A 792 -12.32 -30.83 23.00
N GLU A 793 -11.75 -30.20 24.02
CA GLU A 793 -11.97 -30.55 25.43
C GLU A 793 -13.35 -30.08 25.96
N LEU A 794 -13.84 -28.92 25.49
CA LEU A 794 -15.11 -28.36 25.96
C LEU A 794 -16.33 -28.96 25.27
N ASN A 795 -16.23 -29.30 23.99
CA ASN A 795 -17.39 -29.64 23.15
C ASN A 795 -17.21 -30.97 22.41
N GLY A 796 -15.99 -31.29 21.97
CA GLY A 796 -15.68 -32.51 21.24
C GLY A 796 -16.08 -32.49 19.75
N ALA A 797 -16.82 -31.48 19.28
CA ALA A 797 -17.16 -31.32 17.87
C ALA A 797 -16.04 -30.60 17.11
N LYS A 798 -16.18 -30.48 15.79
CA LYS A 798 -15.25 -29.71 14.96
C LYS A 798 -15.53 -28.21 15.11
N LEU A 799 -14.53 -27.44 15.49
CA LEU A 799 -14.69 -26.02 15.74
C LEU A 799 -15.12 -25.25 14.47
N TRP A 800 -14.51 -25.57 13.32
CA TRP A 800 -14.81 -24.92 12.05
C TRP A 800 -16.23 -25.20 11.49
N GLU A 801 -16.95 -26.19 12.05
CA GLU A 801 -18.34 -26.49 11.76
C GLU A 801 -19.31 -25.89 12.80
N ALA A 802 -18.79 -25.38 13.93
CA ALA A 802 -19.59 -24.88 15.03
C ALA A 802 -20.33 -23.58 14.74
N GLY A 803 -19.86 -22.81 13.77
CA GLY A 803 -20.37 -21.48 13.42
C GLY A 803 -19.92 -20.38 14.37
N TRP A 804 -20.07 -19.15 13.93
CA TRP A 804 -19.80 -17.96 14.73
C TRP A 804 -20.80 -17.85 15.88
N PRO A 805 -20.41 -17.41 17.09
CA PRO A 805 -21.33 -17.26 18.21
C PRO A 805 -22.47 -16.30 17.88
N THR A 806 -23.69 -16.71 18.17
CA THR A 806 -24.89 -15.87 17.99
C THR A 806 -25.17 -15.04 19.24
N VAL A 807 -25.74 -13.86 19.03
CA VAL A 807 -26.15 -12.97 20.11
C VAL A 807 -27.56 -13.36 20.58
N ASP A 808 -27.73 -13.58 21.88
CA ASP A 808 -29.05 -13.70 22.51
C ASP A 808 -29.54 -12.27 22.87
N GLU A 809 -30.48 -11.77 22.11
CA GLU A 809 -31.04 -10.42 22.33
C GLU A 809 -31.69 -10.25 23.71
N ALA A 810 -32.26 -11.33 24.28
CA ALA A 810 -32.82 -11.29 25.62
C ALA A 810 -31.76 -11.04 26.70
N ALA A 811 -30.53 -11.51 26.48
CA ALA A 811 -29.41 -11.27 27.39
C ALA A 811 -28.87 -9.84 27.33
N LEU A 812 -29.14 -9.10 26.25
CA LEU A 812 -28.75 -7.69 26.11
C LEU A 812 -29.67 -6.72 26.89
N VAL A 813 -30.84 -7.16 27.24
CA VAL A 813 -31.79 -6.36 28.04
C VAL A 813 -31.25 -6.29 29.46
N LYS A 814 -30.88 -5.09 29.93
CA LYS A 814 -30.48 -4.88 31.32
C LYS A 814 -31.73 -4.82 32.19
N SER A 815 -31.77 -5.64 33.21
CA SER A 815 -32.82 -5.54 34.26
C SER A 815 -32.65 -4.31 35.12
N GLU A 816 -31.45 -3.82 35.29
CA GLU A 816 -31.08 -2.64 36.07
C GLU A 816 -30.10 -1.73 35.31
N ILE A 817 -30.19 -0.44 35.51
CA ILE A 817 -29.29 0.59 34.97
C ILE A 817 -28.70 1.43 36.09
N GLU A 818 -27.45 1.88 35.94
CA GLU A 818 -26.84 2.91 36.77
C GLU A 818 -27.22 4.31 36.23
N VAL A 819 -27.75 5.14 37.06
CA VAL A 819 -28.09 6.53 36.74
C VAL A 819 -27.28 7.46 37.63
N MET A 820 -26.62 8.46 37.05
CA MET A 820 -25.82 9.42 37.78
C MET A 820 -26.74 10.39 38.55
N VAL A 821 -26.40 10.70 39.82
CA VAL A 821 -27.11 11.68 40.63
C VAL A 821 -26.27 12.95 40.78
N GLN A 822 -26.85 14.05 40.37
CA GLN A 822 -26.23 15.38 40.49
C GLN A 822 -27.07 16.23 41.49
N VAL A 823 -26.36 17.10 42.21
CA VAL A 823 -26.97 18.18 43.00
C VAL A 823 -26.42 19.50 42.48
N ASN A 824 -27.30 20.38 42.01
CA ASN A 824 -26.94 21.66 41.35
C ASN A 824 -25.92 21.49 40.22
N GLY A 825 -26.10 20.47 39.38
CA GLY A 825 -25.26 20.17 38.22
C GLY A 825 -23.90 19.51 38.52
N LYS A 826 -23.59 19.20 39.78
CA LYS A 826 -22.34 18.53 40.17
C LYS A 826 -22.63 17.07 40.55
N LEU A 827 -21.84 16.13 40.00
CA LEU A 827 -21.97 14.71 40.31
C LEU A 827 -21.74 14.45 41.81
N ARG A 828 -22.72 13.80 42.49
CA ARG A 828 -22.70 13.53 43.93
C ARG A 828 -22.88 12.06 44.30
N GLY A 829 -23.34 11.25 43.35
CA GLY A 829 -23.56 9.83 43.57
C GLY A 829 -24.07 9.14 42.33
N LYS A 830 -24.39 7.89 42.49
CA LYS A 830 -25.05 7.06 41.49
C LYS A 830 -26.08 6.17 42.16
N ILE A 831 -27.14 5.87 41.44
CA ILE A 831 -28.22 4.95 41.88
C ILE A 831 -28.34 3.81 40.87
N THR A 832 -28.65 2.62 41.37
CA THR A 832 -29.02 1.47 40.56
C THR A 832 -30.52 1.32 40.63
N VAL A 833 -31.18 1.34 39.47
CA VAL A 833 -32.66 1.27 39.38
C VAL A 833 -33.07 0.28 38.30
N ALA A 834 -34.29 -0.23 38.32
CA ALA A 834 -34.79 -1.06 37.23
C ALA A 834 -34.70 -0.30 35.89
N ALA A 835 -34.39 -1.02 34.80
CA ALA A 835 -34.22 -0.41 33.48
C ALA A 835 -35.51 0.26 32.95
N ASP A 836 -36.64 -0.22 33.39
CA ASP A 836 -38.00 0.29 33.14
C ASP A 836 -38.54 1.19 34.27
N ALA A 837 -37.66 1.62 35.21
CA ALA A 837 -38.07 2.47 36.33
C ALA A 837 -38.77 3.74 35.85
N SER A 838 -39.89 4.05 36.45
CA SER A 838 -40.65 5.26 36.15
C SER A 838 -39.85 6.52 36.55
N LYS A 839 -40.23 7.66 35.99
CA LYS A 839 -39.65 8.94 36.39
C LYS A 839 -39.75 9.17 37.90
N ALA A 840 -40.88 8.76 38.49
CA ALA A 840 -41.15 8.88 39.94
C ALA A 840 -40.17 8.00 40.75
N ASP A 841 -39.89 6.77 40.30
CA ASP A 841 -38.96 5.86 40.96
C ASP A 841 -37.52 6.39 40.87
N LEU A 842 -37.14 6.96 39.74
CA LEU A 842 -35.81 7.60 39.54
C LEU A 842 -35.65 8.81 40.47
N GLU A 843 -36.64 9.66 40.59
CA GLU A 843 -36.65 10.81 41.49
C GLU A 843 -36.55 10.36 42.95
N ALA A 844 -37.33 9.36 43.38
CA ALA A 844 -37.31 8.81 44.73
C ALA A 844 -35.95 8.19 45.08
N ALA A 845 -35.39 7.36 44.19
CA ALA A 845 -34.08 6.74 44.39
C ALA A 845 -32.97 7.79 44.45
N ALA A 846 -33.02 8.84 43.64
CA ALA A 846 -32.04 9.92 43.65
C ALA A 846 -32.08 10.74 44.94
N LEU A 847 -33.29 11.03 45.46
CA LEU A 847 -33.47 11.73 46.73
C LEU A 847 -33.01 10.90 47.93
N ALA A 848 -33.06 9.58 47.86
CA ALA A 848 -32.59 8.66 48.91
C ALA A 848 -31.07 8.39 48.83
N ASN A 849 -30.37 8.83 47.77
CA ASN A 849 -28.92 8.60 47.61
C ASN A 849 -28.13 9.36 48.68
N GLU A 850 -27.29 8.68 49.45
CA GLU A 850 -26.51 9.26 50.55
C GLU A 850 -25.64 10.44 50.11
N GLY A 851 -25.01 10.36 48.93
CA GLY A 851 -24.22 11.44 48.36
C GLY A 851 -25.05 12.67 48.04
N ALA A 852 -26.26 12.48 47.49
CA ALA A 852 -27.17 13.57 47.20
C ALA A 852 -27.70 14.21 48.49
N VAL A 853 -28.14 13.41 49.45
CA VAL A 853 -28.63 13.87 50.75
C VAL A 853 -27.64 14.75 51.49
N LYS A 854 -26.37 14.35 51.52
CA LYS A 854 -25.26 15.11 52.12
C LYS A 854 -25.11 16.51 51.49
N PHE A 855 -25.24 16.61 50.17
CA PHE A 855 -25.02 17.88 49.46
C PHE A 855 -26.33 18.72 49.32
N MET A 856 -27.48 18.16 49.63
CA MET A 856 -28.72 18.93 49.77
C MET A 856 -28.80 19.74 51.07
N GLU A 857 -27.95 19.42 52.08
CA GLU A 857 -27.81 20.15 53.33
C GLU A 857 -29.18 20.38 54.05
N GLY A 858 -30.11 19.42 53.96
CA GLY A 858 -31.44 19.51 54.53
C GLY A 858 -32.42 20.44 53.81
N LYS A 859 -32.03 21.00 52.65
CA LYS A 859 -32.90 21.84 51.83
C LYS A 859 -33.82 20.98 50.96
N PRO A 860 -35.10 21.36 50.78
CA PRO A 860 -35.98 20.62 49.88
C PRO A 860 -35.59 20.86 48.40
N ALA A 861 -35.81 19.85 47.57
CA ALA A 861 -35.60 19.98 46.12
C ALA A 861 -36.61 21.00 45.54
N LYS A 862 -36.12 22.02 44.88
CA LYS A 862 -36.94 23.00 44.12
C LYS A 862 -37.38 22.42 42.78
N LYS A 863 -36.53 21.63 42.15
CA LYS A 863 -36.79 20.99 40.85
C LYS A 863 -35.90 19.74 40.71
N ILE A 864 -36.50 18.69 40.13
CA ILE A 864 -35.74 17.49 39.75
C ILE A 864 -35.80 17.33 38.22
N ILE A 865 -34.66 17.21 37.60
CA ILE A 865 -34.54 17.02 36.15
C ILE A 865 -34.06 15.61 35.92
N VAL A 866 -34.90 14.79 35.27
CA VAL A 866 -34.58 13.39 34.92
C VAL A 866 -34.26 13.32 33.44
N VAL A 867 -33.08 12.81 33.13
CA VAL A 867 -32.70 12.39 31.79
C VAL A 867 -32.73 10.87 31.80
N PRO A 868 -33.73 10.23 31.18
CA PRO A 868 -33.92 8.78 31.25
C PRO A 868 -32.65 8.02 30.87
N GLY A 869 -32.31 7.01 31.68
CA GLY A 869 -31.12 6.18 31.44
C GLY A 869 -29.76 6.84 31.64
N ARG A 870 -29.67 8.11 32.01
CA ARG A 870 -28.39 8.85 32.10
C ARG A 870 -28.14 9.52 33.44
N LEU A 871 -29.01 10.43 33.85
CA LEU A 871 -28.79 11.19 35.05
C LEU A 871 -30.11 11.74 35.69
N VAL A 872 -30.07 11.95 36.99
CA VAL A 872 -31.05 12.76 37.72
C VAL A 872 -30.30 13.94 38.35
N ASN A 873 -30.73 15.17 38.05
CA ASN A 873 -30.16 16.36 38.66
C ASN A 873 -31.16 16.99 39.62
N ILE A 874 -30.81 17.08 40.89
CA ILE A 874 -31.59 17.70 41.98
C ILE A 874 -31.13 19.13 42.11
N VAL A 875 -32.06 20.08 41.99
CA VAL A 875 -31.80 21.50 42.20
C VAL A 875 -32.39 21.89 43.54
N VAL A 876 -31.53 22.34 44.45
CA VAL A 876 -31.92 22.78 45.81
C VAL A 876 -31.80 24.28 45.99
#